data_cebfff676ea64a5e3536e5f7eb8df07f
#
_entry.id   cebfff676ea64a5e3536e5f7eb8df07f
#
_cell.length_a   1.000
_cell.length_b   1.000
_cell.length_c   1.000
_cell.angle_alpha   90.00
_cell.angle_beta   90.00
_cell.angle_gamma   90.00
#
_symmetry.space_group_name_H-M   'P 1'
#
loop_
_entity.id
_entity.type
_entity.pdbx_description
1 polymer ?
#
loop_
_entity_poly.entity_id
_entity_poly.type
_entity_poly.pdbx_seq_one_letter_code
_entity_poly.pdbx_strand_id
1 'polypeptide(L)'
;MLKQFYEKALPKEGYFCVAYNNRDDDRFPHQYATSIEELVELIESHREHQRNVFVAMGSFSEKKREAAKSIYVKSFYIDLDVGESKEYKSQKEALLALSKFLEDTKLPLPAVVNSGNGIHAYWFLKEQLPISEWKTIAVQLKQLCIQKELKIDLAITADSARLLRCPDTNNYKQSPPKPTLIIRDAPEYSLTEITNVLDNMEVPLEEIVKKLPLSEDKKLKYANFENRFKPLLVDSINENENGCGQIKYYIDNVKTAEEPLWWRVLSLANNCVDRDEVIHVISKDHPGYNYEETERKATGAPKTCKDFNLTNPGICEGCQHWDKISTPIQLHRYPAKLNQSFEHIQAPIEGEHLPKVRKESGGLPATLEDKGYWIGAKVGGIYKSVTIKDKKGVTYTDDKLIYEYTMRADRHVRSSADGNCLIINVWHPHDGLREFILPMKTIYEKSELRKMLTSHGIYYETMEQEDLIMRYFIDWAKDMQKKNKYDVMYDQMGWNDDKTSFVIGSLELNKDGTEKSTPISSYAKAVAPFLSQSGTFEGWQKAAQKLNQHGLEMHMFTMLCGFGSILMDFSSTTGVAISLTGESGAAKTGALYGALSIWGTPKDLSVMNTTANALQQRFLTLHNLPLGFDEVGNKNPYLLSDFILAVSQGKAKLKQQASTNAEREYEAPASLIAIMTSNHSIYDKLKTIRSNPNGEAARLIEFPVRKPKAFIEDARLGKEIFDEFNSHYGWAGTKFVKAVFDYGTEEDIKLNLSKWENRFVKDFGNDTAYRFYENLVAVTMTAGEIVDAAGILSIDIERIYKFVVGEMIQIRDDVVKVNNVDYESVLSNYLNANYDKILAFEDGKIISEPMRQLTIRVDNDKDYMYISKREFDNYLAELPISTKEFVYQLQLVGVDIKAGNDIKQRMNAGWKDVQKSATAVYRIKLSTLASSFEVKPHAVAQ
;
A
#
# COMPACT_ATOMS: atom_id res chain seq x y z
N MET A 1 -43.85 8.45 8.02
CA MET A 1 -42.81 9.03 7.13
C MET A 1 -41.42 8.92 7.75
N LEU A 2 -41.20 9.44 8.95
CA LEU A 2 -39.90 9.40 9.64
C LEU A 2 -39.36 7.97 9.86
N LYS A 3 -40.17 7.04 10.35
CA LYS A 3 -39.81 5.62 10.54
C LYS A 3 -39.37 4.98 9.22
N GLN A 4 -40.14 5.16 8.13
CA GLN A 4 -39.82 4.62 6.82
C GLN A 4 -38.49 5.18 6.25
N PHE A 5 -38.20 6.46 6.52
CA PHE A 5 -36.95 7.07 6.13
C PHE A 5 -35.75 6.40 6.82
N TYR A 6 -35.79 6.19 8.14
CA TYR A 6 -34.71 5.58 8.88
C TYR A 6 -34.60 4.06 8.69
N GLU A 7 -35.64 3.35 8.38
CA GLU A 7 -35.61 1.95 7.94
C GLU A 7 -34.79 1.77 6.65
N LYS A 8 -34.87 2.76 5.72
CA LYS A 8 -34.03 2.79 4.51
C LYS A 8 -32.62 3.28 4.78
N ALA A 9 -32.47 4.31 5.62
CA ALA A 9 -31.21 5.05 5.78
C ALA A 9 -30.20 4.39 6.73
N LEU A 10 -30.65 3.67 7.76
CA LEU A 10 -29.83 3.13 8.83
C LEU A 10 -29.65 1.61 8.74
N PRO A 11 -28.54 1.08 9.26
CA PRO A 11 -28.30 -0.36 9.39
C PRO A 11 -29.37 -1.07 10.24
N LYS A 12 -29.38 -2.40 10.21
CA LYS A 12 -30.27 -3.24 11.03
C LYS A 12 -29.70 -3.60 12.39
N GLU A 13 -28.38 -3.47 12.57
CA GLU A 13 -27.63 -3.94 13.73
C GLU A 13 -26.81 -2.81 14.36
N GLY A 14 -26.65 -2.86 15.68
CA GLY A 14 -25.85 -1.92 16.46
C GLY A 14 -26.65 -0.86 17.18
N TYR A 15 -25.97 0.08 17.85
CA TYR A 15 -26.60 1.20 18.53
C TYR A 15 -26.75 2.38 17.58
N PHE A 16 -27.91 3.03 17.57
CA PHE A 16 -28.20 4.25 16.82
C PHE A 16 -28.06 5.46 17.73
N CYS A 17 -27.42 6.51 17.25
CA CYS A 17 -27.16 7.70 18.04
C CYS A 17 -28.07 8.86 17.60
N VAL A 18 -28.85 9.41 18.55
CA VAL A 18 -29.55 10.69 18.44
C VAL A 18 -28.77 11.72 19.21
N ALA A 19 -28.41 12.81 18.56
CA ALA A 19 -27.81 13.99 19.20
C ALA A 19 -28.80 15.15 19.14
N TYR A 20 -28.81 15.98 20.18
CA TYR A 20 -29.70 17.13 20.26
C TYR A 20 -29.03 18.31 20.95
N ASN A 21 -29.52 19.53 20.68
CA ASN A 21 -29.15 20.70 21.47
C ASN A 21 -30.28 21.69 21.56
N ASN A 22 -30.27 22.52 22.62
CA ASN A 22 -31.17 23.65 22.78
C ASN A 22 -30.67 24.84 21.93
N ARG A 23 -31.52 25.87 21.75
CA ARG A 23 -31.22 27.06 20.91
C ARG A 23 -29.92 27.78 21.28
N ASP A 24 -29.62 27.84 22.57
CA ASP A 24 -28.53 28.63 23.13
C ASP A 24 -27.42 27.75 23.74
N ASP A 25 -27.38 26.45 23.45
CA ASP A 25 -26.40 25.51 24.00
C ASP A 25 -25.63 24.82 22.87
N ASP A 26 -24.33 25.00 22.84
CA ASP A 26 -23.42 24.37 21.88
C ASP A 26 -23.09 22.91 22.20
N ARG A 27 -23.53 22.39 23.34
CA ARG A 27 -23.34 20.98 23.70
C ARG A 27 -24.28 20.09 22.91
N PHE A 28 -23.76 18.95 22.46
CA PHE A 28 -24.51 17.92 21.76
C PHE A 28 -24.59 16.64 22.59
N PRO A 29 -25.47 16.57 23.62
CA PRO A 29 -25.68 15.32 24.33
C PRO A 29 -26.20 14.24 23.38
N HIS A 30 -25.77 13.00 23.64
CA HIS A 30 -26.11 11.82 22.83
C HIS A 30 -27.04 10.88 23.60
N GLN A 31 -28.03 10.34 22.92
CA GLN A 31 -28.85 9.23 23.37
C GLN A 31 -28.78 8.10 22.34
N TYR A 32 -28.99 6.88 22.80
CA TYR A 32 -28.81 5.69 21.95
C TYR A 32 -30.06 4.81 21.97
N ALA A 33 -30.42 4.38 20.79
CA ALA A 33 -31.51 3.43 20.54
C ALA A 33 -30.95 2.10 20.02
N THR A 34 -31.68 1.00 20.23
CA THR A 34 -31.33 -0.33 19.74
C THR A 34 -32.25 -0.77 18.58
N SER A 35 -33.33 -0.02 18.34
CA SER A 35 -34.23 -0.22 17.20
C SER A 35 -34.63 1.11 16.56
N ILE A 36 -35.18 1.04 15.34
CA ILE A 36 -35.73 2.23 14.66
C ILE A 36 -36.95 2.79 15.38
N GLU A 37 -37.74 1.94 16.01
CA GLU A 37 -38.88 2.36 16.85
C GLU A 37 -38.38 3.25 18.00
N GLU A 38 -37.44 2.77 18.80
CA GLU A 38 -36.87 3.52 19.90
C GLU A 38 -36.19 4.82 19.43
N LEU A 39 -35.51 4.77 18.26
CA LEU A 39 -34.91 5.95 17.64
C LEU A 39 -35.99 7.03 17.33
N VAL A 40 -37.12 6.62 16.73
CA VAL A 40 -38.21 7.55 16.39
C VAL A 40 -38.85 8.12 17.65
N GLU A 41 -39.06 7.34 18.71
CA GLU A 41 -39.55 7.83 20.00
C GLU A 41 -38.64 8.90 20.61
N LEU A 42 -37.30 8.69 20.55
CA LEU A 42 -36.35 9.70 21.00
C LEU A 42 -36.40 10.97 20.16
N ILE A 43 -36.52 10.86 18.86
CA ILE A 43 -36.62 12.03 17.96
C ILE A 43 -37.90 12.82 18.27
N GLU A 44 -39.05 12.14 18.40
CA GLU A 44 -40.35 12.77 18.70
C GLU A 44 -40.31 13.50 20.05
N SER A 45 -39.75 12.87 21.09
CA SER A 45 -39.57 13.51 22.39
C SER A 45 -38.76 14.80 22.29
N HIS A 46 -37.68 14.82 21.52
CA HIS A 46 -36.88 16.04 21.35
C HIS A 46 -37.58 17.09 20.48
N ARG A 47 -38.38 16.65 19.49
CA ARG A 47 -39.21 17.54 18.65
C ARG A 47 -40.24 18.27 19.50
N GLU A 48 -40.93 17.58 20.39
CA GLU A 48 -41.90 18.16 21.34
C GLU A 48 -41.23 19.23 22.25
N HIS A 49 -40.00 19.00 22.66
CA HIS A 49 -39.21 19.94 23.45
C HIS A 49 -38.57 21.07 22.63
N GLN A 50 -38.90 21.21 21.34
CA GLN A 50 -38.38 22.23 20.42
C GLN A 50 -36.85 22.31 20.33
N ARG A 51 -36.19 21.14 20.29
CA ARG A 51 -34.73 21.01 20.20
C ARG A 51 -34.26 20.80 18.76
N ASN A 52 -33.04 21.21 18.45
CA ASN A 52 -32.39 20.75 17.21
C ASN A 52 -32.08 19.25 17.37
N VAL A 53 -32.46 18.44 16.39
CA VAL A 53 -32.27 16.99 16.43
C VAL A 53 -31.42 16.52 15.26
N PHE A 54 -30.49 15.65 15.56
CA PHE A 54 -29.55 15.05 14.60
C PHE A 54 -29.46 13.55 14.81
N VAL A 55 -29.26 12.80 13.74
CA VAL A 55 -29.06 11.35 13.78
C VAL A 55 -27.74 10.99 13.14
N ALA A 56 -27.00 10.09 13.76
CA ALA A 56 -25.78 9.55 13.17
C ALA A 56 -26.15 8.53 12.09
N MET A 57 -25.50 8.62 10.92
CA MET A 57 -25.85 7.81 9.76
C MET A 57 -25.23 6.40 9.79
N GLY A 58 -24.36 6.09 10.76
CA GLY A 58 -23.86 4.75 11.03
C GLY A 58 -24.37 4.16 12.34
N SER A 59 -24.26 2.85 12.50
CA SER A 59 -24.49 2.16 13.77
C SER A 59 -23.19 1.90 14.50
N PHE A 60 -23.25 1.75 15.84
CA PHE A 60 -22.10 1.65 16.71
C PHE A 60 -22.10 0.34 17.51
N SER A 61 -20.89 -0.18 17.82
CA SER A 61 -20.72 -1.40 18.62
C SER A 61 -21.08 -1.19 20.11
N GLU A 62 -21.05 0.05 20.59
CA GLU A 62 -21.38 0.42 21.96
C GLU A 62 -22.05 1.81 21.98
N LYS A 63 -22.60 2.22 23.12
CA LYS A 63 -23.27 3.54 23.30
C LYS A 63 -22.25 4.70 23.29
N LYS A 64 -21.47 4.79 22.18
CA LYS A 64 -20.43 5.80 21.99
C LYS A 64 -20.28 6.14 20.51
N ARG A 65 -20.56 7.40 20.15
CA ARG A 65 -20.48 7.90 18.77
C ARG A 65 -19.02 8.32 18.46
N GLU A 66 -18.25 7.36 18.02
CA GLU A 66 -16.87 7.53 17.51
C GLU A 66 -16.72 6.76 16.22
N ALA A 67 -15.98 7.29 15.25
CA ALA A 67 -15.74 6.60 13.98
C ALA A 67 -15.07 5.23 14.17
N ALA A 68 -14.24 5.07 15.20
CA ALA A 68 -13.60 3.79 15.56
C ALA A 68 -14.59 2.75 16.12
N LYS A 69 -15.78 3.17 16.58
CA LYS A 69 -16.84 2.30 17.13
C LYS A 69 -17.98 2.10 16.14
N SER A 70 -17.95 2.76 14.99
CA SER A 70 -18.90 2.57 13.92
C SER A 70 -18.69 1.20 13.26
N ILE A 71 -19.77 0.42 13.08
CA ILE A 71 -19.72 -0.95 12.55
C ILE A 71 -20.31 -1.07 11.16
N TYR A 72 -21.49 -0.47 10.94
CA TYR A 72 -22.20 -0.54 9.66
C TYR A 72 -22.76 0.82 9.25
N VAL A 73 -22.88 1.03 7.93
CA VAL A 73 -23.62 2.14 7.31
C VAL A 73 -24.49 1.57 6.19
N LYS A 74 -25.70 2.10 5.99
CA LYS A 74 -26.65 1.62 4.97
C LYS A 74 -26.98 2.70 3.92
N SER A 75 -26.26 3.82 3.91
CA SER A 75 -26.50 4.90 2.95
C SER A 75 -25.22 5.65 2.61
N PHE A 76 -25.14 6.16 1.38
CA PHE A 76 -24.18 7.21 1.03
C PHE A 76 -24.88 8.56 1.13
N TYR A 77 -24.17 9.61 1.50
CA TYR A 77 -24.75 10.93 1.71
C TYR A 77 -23.78 12.07 1.41
N ILE A 78 -24.34 13.19 0.98
CA ILE A 78 -23.64 14.46 0.78
C ILE A 78 -24.45 15.60 1.39
N ASP A 79 -23.77 16.66 1.78
CA ASP A 79 -24.37 17.89 2.31
C ASP A 79 -23.96 19.09 1.45
N LEU A 80 -24.93 19.83 0.95
CA LEU A 80 -24.76 21.05 0.19
C LEU A 80 -25.17 22.24 1.07
N ASP A 81 -24.18 22.90 1.62
CA ASP A 81 -24.34 24.05 2.49
C ASP A 81 -24.86 25.30 1.72
N VAL A 82 -25.85 25.98 2.32
CA VAL A 82 -26.48 27.19 1.74
C VAL A 82 -26.43 28.35 2.73
N GLY A 83 -26.01 29.54 2.27
CA GLY A 83 -25.95 30.74 3.07
C GLY A 83 -25.10 31.85 2.42
N GLU A 84 -25.13 33.06 2.97
CA GLU A 84 -24.42 34.21 2.40
C GLU A 84 -22.89 34.00 2.31
N SER A 85 -22.31 33.33 3.29
CA SER A 85 -20.88 32.96 3.34
C SER A 85 -20.59 31.57 2.78
N LYS A 86 -21.58 30.85 2.24
CA LYS A 86 -21.44 29.49 1.71
C LYS A 86 -21.36 29.50 0.17
N GLU A 87 -20.97 28.36 -0.40
CA GLU A 87 -20.82 28.19 -1.85
C GLU A 87 -22.12 28.42 -2.61
N TYR A 88 -23.28 27.97 -2.05
CA TYR A 88 -24.59 28.20 -2.61
C TYR A 88 -25.34 29.31 -1.84
N LYS A 89 -25.90 30.28 -2.60
CA LYS A 89 -26.64 31.39 -2.00
C LYS A 89 -28.12 31.05 -1.73
N SER A 90 -28.64 30.02 -2.38
CA SER A 90 -30.02 29.56 -2.21
C SER A 90 -30.14 28.03 -2.35
N GLN A 91 -31.15 27.43 -1.72
CA GLN A 91 -31.46 26.02 -1.88
C GLN A 91 -31.81 25.66 -3.34
N LYS A 92 -32.40 26.59 -4.09
CA LYS A 92 -32.66 26.41 -5.51
C LYS A 92 -31.36 26.22 -6.30
N GLU A 93 -30.35 27.01 -6.01
CA GLU A 93 -29.03 26.90 -6.64
C GLU A 93 -28.36 25.56 -6.30
N ALA A 94 -28.37 25.13 -5.04
CA ALA A 94 -27.85 23.84 -4.60
C ALA A 94 -28.60 22.67 -5.29
N LEU A 95 -29.91 22.73 -5.41
CA LEU A 95 -30.72 21.70 -6.10
C LEU A 95 -30.43 21.64 -7.60
N LEU A 96 -30.21 22.80 -8.27
CA LEU A 96 -29.82 22.86 -9.68
C LEU A 96 -28.44 22.25 -9.89
N ALA A 97 -27.47 22.54 -9.01
CA ALA A 97 -26.16 21.94 -9.05
C ALA A 97 -26.21 20.43 -8.85
N LEU A 98 -27.02 19.96 -7.88
CA LEU A 98 -27.22 18.52 -7.65
C LEU A 98 -27.89 17.85 -8.87
N SER A 99 -28.88 18.48 -9.50
CA SER A 99 -29.55 17.92 -10.69
C SER A 99 -28.57 17.79 -11.85
N LYS A 100 -27.77 18.81 -12.12
CA LYS A 100 -26.72 18.77 -13.14
C LYS A 100 -25.69 17.67 -12.85
N PHE A 101 -25.23 17.55 -11.60
CA PHE A 101 -24.31 16.51 -11.19
C PHE A 101 -24.87 15.10 -11.47
N LEU A 102 -26.16 14.85 -11.16
CA LEU A 102 -26.82 13.58 -11.42
C LEU A 102 -27.00 13.30 -12.92
N GLU A 103 -27.25 14.31 -13.72
CA GLU A 103 -27.31 14.19 -15.19
C GLU A 103 -25.94 13.85 -15.79
N ASP A 104 -24.88 14.49 -15.29
CA ASP A 104 -23.51 14.32 -15.79
C ASP A 104 -22.89 12.99 -15.36
N THR A 105 -23.26 12.46 -14.18
CA THR A 105 -22.68 11.24 -13.61
C THR A 105 -23.48 9.98 -13.85
N LYS A 106 -24.79 10.13 -14.13
CA LYS A 106 -25.75 9.00 -14.22
C LYS A 106 -25.90 8.21 -12.90
N LEU A 107 -25.52 8.80 -11.77
CA LEU A 107 -25.85 8.24 -10.47
C LEU A 107 -27.36 8.14 -10.29
N PRO A 108 -27.86 7.10 -9.58
CA PRO A 108 -29.28 6.99 -9.27
C PRO A 108 -29.80 8.22 -8.53
N LEU A 109 -31.09 8.50 -8.64
CA LEU A 109 -31.69 9.66 -7.99
C LEU A 109 -31.72 9.51 -6.47
N PRO A 110 -31.05 10.37 -5.67
CA PRO A 110 -31.04 10.26 -4.21
C PRO A 110 -32.36 10.71 -3.58
N ALA A 111 -32.62 10.29 -2.35
CA ALA A 111 -33.52 11.01 -1.49
C ALA A 111 -32.97 12.38 -1.13
N VAL A 112 -33.79 13.40 -1.09
CA VAL A 112 -33.38 14.80 -0.86
C VAL A 112 -34.12 15.36 0.33
N VAL A 113 -33.36 15.86 1.30
CA VAL A 113 -33.89 16.50 2.51
C VAL A 113 -33.45 17.96 2.56
N ASN A 114 -34.42 18.85 2.73
CA ASN A 114 -34.15 20.23 3.13
C ASN A 114 -33.79 20.25 4.63
N SER A 115 -32.56 20.62 4.98
CA SER A 115 -32.09 20.68 6.36
C SER A 115 -32.42 22.00 7.08
N GLY A 116 -33.29 22.80 6.48
CA GLY A 116 -33.64 24.14 6.93
C GLY A 116 -32.80 25.24 6.26
N ASN A 117 -31.50 25.10 6.15
CA ASN A 117 -30.62 26.00 5.41
C ASN A 117 -30.01 25.32 4.17
N GLY A 118 -29.45 24.13 4.29
CA GLY A 118 -28.80 23.36 3.23
C GLY A 118 -29.68 22.24 2.68
N ILE A 119 -29.08 21.42 1.83
CA ILE A 119 -29.69 20.24 1.19
C ILE A 119 -28.83 19.02 1.50
N HIS A 120 -29.43 17.98 2.08
CA HIS A 120 -28.80 16.66 2.17
C HIS A 120 -29.33 15.76 1.06
N ALA A 121 -28.47 14.98 0.43
CA ALA A 121 -28.86 13.93 -0.51
C ALA A 121 -28.38 12.57 -0.02
N TYR A 122 -29.25 11.54 -0.13
CA TYR A 122 -28.99 10.19 0.40
C TYR A 122 -29.25 9.15 -0.67
N TRP A 123 -28.33 8.21 -0.83
CA TRP A 123 -28.51 6.98 -1.59
C TRP A 123 -28.64 5.82 -0.61
N PHE A 124 -29.84 5.32 -0.42
CA PHE A 124 -30.14 4.19 0.46
C PHE A 124 -29.70 2.87 -0.19
N LEU A 125 -29.10 1.98 0.58
CA LEU A 125 -28.68 0.67 0.12
C LEU A 125 -29.66 -0.42 0.57
N LYS A 126 -29.86 -1.46 -0.25
CA LYS A 126 -30.66 -2.64 0.10
C LYS A 126 -30.05 -3.40 1.28
N GLU A 127 -28.72 -3.39 1.37
CA GLU A 127 -27.96 -4.07 2.41
C GLU A 127 -27.02 -3.08 3.12
N GLN A 128 -26.83 -3.32 4.42
CA GLN A 128 -25.85 -2.57 5.19
C GLN A 128 -24.43 -2.99 4.84
N LEU A 129 -23.48 -2.07 4.84
CA LEU A 129 -22.09 -2.32 4.55
C LEU A 129 -21.22 -2.21 5.82
N PRO A 130 -20.23 -3.09 6.00
CA PRO A 130 -19.18 -2.87 6.98
C PRO A 130 -18.43 -1.57 6.69
N ILE A 131 -17.95 -0.89 7.73
CA ILE A 131 -17.27 0.41 7.58
C ILE A 131 -16.09 0.36 6.62
N SER A 132 -15.32 -0.73 6.62
CA SER A 132 -14.15 -0.91 5.73
C SER A 132 -14.52 -0.85 4.24
N GLU A 133 -15.64 -1.44 3.87
CA GLU A 133 -16.15 -1.45 2.50
C GLU A 133 -16.83 -0.12 2.15
N TRP A 134 -17.75 0.34 3.01
CA TRP A 134 -18.46 1.60 2.82
C TRP A 134 -17.52 2.79 2.65
N LYS A 135 -16.45 2.84 3.45
CA LYS A 135 -15.49 3.95 3.46
C LYS A 135 -14.81 4.17 2.11
N THR A 136 -14.40 3.10 1.46
CA THR A 136 -13.75 3.16 0.14
C THR A 136 -14.66 3.80 -0.90
N ILE A 137 -15.91 3.36 -0.94
CA ILE A 137 -16.91 3.84 -1.91
C ILE A 137 -17.35 5.29 -1.58
N ALA A 138 -17.47 5.62 -0.30
CA ALA A 138 -17.77 6.99 0.13
C ALA A 138 -16.67 7.98 -0.26
N VAL A 139 -15.40 7.56 -0.23
CA VAL A 139 -14.28 8.37 -0.74
C VAL A 139 -14.35 8.52 -2.26
N GLN A 140 -14.71 7.47 -3.00
CA GLN A 140 -14.91 7.57 -4.45
C GLN A 140 -16.05 8.55 -4.80
N LEU A 141 -17.18 8.49 -4.08
CA LEU A 141 -18.27 9.45 -4.25
C LEU A 141 -17.82 10.90 -3.98
N LYS A 142 -17.04 11.12 -2.92
CA LYS A 142 -16.44 12.42 -2.61
C LYS A 142 -15.57 12.92 -3.76
N GLN A 143 -14.72 12.06 -4.33
CA GLN A 143 -13.87 12.43 -5.46
C GLN A 143 -14.68 12.74 -6.72
N LEU A 144 -15.74 11.98 -6.98
CA LEU A 144 -16.66 12.26 -8.09
C LEU A 144 -17.29 13.65 -7.94
N CYS A 145 -17.71 14.02 -6.73
CA CYS A 145 -18.24 15.36 -6.47
C CYS A 145 -17.19 16.46 -6.76
N ILE A 146 -15.94 16.26 -6.32
CA ILE A 146 -14.84 17.20 -6.59
C ILE A 146 -14.57 17.32 -8.09
N GLN A 147 -14.45 16.20 -8.79
CA GLN A 147 -14.16 16.16 -10.23
C GLN A 147 -15.25 16.81 -11.08
N LYS A 148 -16.50 16.67 -10.65
CA LYS A 148 -17.67 17.28 -11.32
C LYS A 148 -18.02 18.66 -10.76
N GLU A 149 -17.14 19.25 -9.95
CA GLU A 149 -17.28 20.58 -9.36
C GLU A 149 -18.54 20.80 -8.52
N LEU A 150 -19.16 19.71 -8.01
CA LEU A 150 -20.23 19.79 -7.05
C LEU A 150 -19.69 20.22 -5.69
N LYS A 151 -20.05 21.39 -5.21
CA LYS A 151 -19.59 21.94 -3.93
C LYS A 151 -20.36 21.30 -2.78
N ILE A 152 -19.69 20.44 -2.05
CA ILE A 152 -20.24 19.70 -0.90
C ILE A 152 -19.39 19.97 0.35
N ASP A 153 -19.92 19.70 1.53
CA ASP A 153 -19.07 19.59 2.73
C ASP A 153 -18.22 18.31 2.64
N LEU A 154 -16.94 18.50 2.30
CA LEU A 154 -15.98 17.42 2.10
C LEU A 154 -15.68 16.61 3.37
N ALA A 155 -15.95 17.15 4.55
CA ALA A 155 -15.76 16.46 5.83
C ALA A 155 -16.87 15.44 6.11
N ILE A 156 -18.05 15.60 5.49
CA ILE A 156 -19.26 14.82 5.77
C ILE A 156 -19.30 13.51 5.00
N THR A 157 -19.05 13.55 3.71
CA THR A 157 -19.36 12.46 2.75
C THR A 157 -18.72 11.11 3.08
N ALA A 158 -17.54 11.10 3.69
CA ALA A 158 -16.81 9.88 4.06
C ALA A 158 -16.64 9.71 5.58
N ASP A 159 -17.47 10.32 6.42
CA ASP A 159 -17.46 10.20 7.87
C ASP A 159 -18.58 9.28 8.36
N SER A 160 -18.26 8.07 8.81
CA SER A 160 -19.21 7.05 9.26
C SER A 160 -19.95 7.38 10.55
N ALA A 161 -19.46 8.34 11.34
CA ALA A 161 -20.06 8.80 12.59
C ALA A 161 -20.78 10.15 12.44
N ARG A 162 -21.02 10.59 11.20
CA ARG A 162 -21.57 11.91 10.92
C ARG A 162 -22.99 12.06 11.41
N LEU A 163 -23.24 13.17 12.09
CA LEU A 163 -24.57 13.63 12.48
C LEU A 163 -25.17 14.47 11.36
N LEU A 164 -26.32 14.05 10.87
CA LEU A 164 -27.12 14.81 9.92
C LEU A 164 -28.44 15.23 10.56
N ARG A 165 -28.94 16.38 10.18
CA ARG A 165 -30.19 16.95 10.73
C ARG A 165 -31.36 16.04 10.38
N CYS A 166 -32.18 15.74 11.39
CA CYS A 166 -33.31 14.87 11.26
C CYS A 166 -34.44 15.52 10.43
N PRO A 167 -35.00 14.84 9.40
CA PRO A 167 -36.21 15.33 8.74
C PRO A 167 -37.40 15.34 9.69
N ASP A 168 -38.48 16.05 9.31
CA ASP A 168 -39.69 16.29 10.10
C ASP A 168 -39.45 16.96 11.46
N THR A 169 -38.35 17.67 11.63
CA THR A 169 -38.01 18.51 12.79
C THR A 169 -37.86 19.98 12.38
N ASN A 170 -37.42 20.82 13.28
CA ASN A 170 -37.13 22.22 12.97
C ASN A 170 -35.67 22.56 13.21
N ASN A 171 -35.09 23.38 12.33
CA ASN A 171 -33.81 24.01 12.51
C ASN A 171 -33.97 25.31 13.29
N TYR A 172 -33.58 25.29 14.57
CA TYR A 172 -33.70 26.42 15.48
C TYR A 172 -32.48 27.37 15.49
N LYS A 173 -31.52 27.19 14.57
CA LYS A 173 -30.37 28.12 14.46
C LYS A 173 -30.76 29.54 14.01
N GLN A 174 -31.95 29.69 13.47
CA GLN A 174 -32.49 30.99 13.02
C GLN A 174 -33.86 31.25 13.63
N SER A 175 -34.25 32.52 13.66
CA SER A 175 -35.61 32.98 14.07
C SER A 175 -36.27 33.68 12.86
N PRO A 176 -37.45 33.18 12.41
CA PRO A 176 -38.19 32.00 12.88
C PRO A 176 -37.47 30.68 12.52
N PRO A 177 -37.74 29.59 13.26
CA PRO A 177 -37.21 28.26 13.00
C PRO A 177 -37.61 27.77 11.60
N LYS A 178 -36.69 27.13 10.88
CA LYS A 178 -36.96 26.61 9.56
C LYS A 178 -37.28 25.11 9.63
N PRO A 179 -38.39 24.64 8.99
CA PRO A 179 -38.72 23.21 8.97
C PRO A 179 -37.69 22.42 8.15
N THR A 180 -37.39 21.20 8.61
CA THR A 180 -36.61 20.20 7.89
C THR A 180 -37.56 19.22 7.22
N LEU A 181 -37.49 19.10 5.90
CA LEU A 181 -38.49 18.39 5.12
C LEU A 181 -37.87 17.42 4.12
N ILE A 182 -38.46 16.25 3.95
CA ILE A 182 -38.13 15.36 2.83
C ILE A 182 -38.74 15.97 1.56
N ILE A 183 -37.90 16.48 0.66
CA ILE A 183 -38.30 17.07 -0.62
C ILE A 183 -38.59 15.96 -1.64
N ARG A 184 -37.80 14.90 -1.62
CA ARG A 184 -37.93 13.74 -2.50
C ARG A 184 -37.53 12.48 -1.74
N ASP A 185 -38.32 11.44 -1.81
CA ASP A 185 -37.94 10.10 -1.37
C ASP A 185 -37.22 9.35 -2.50
N ALA A 186 -36.52 8.27 -2.16
CA ALA A 186 -35.86 7.38 -3.12
C ALA A 186 -36.05 5.91 -2.74
N PRO A 187 -35.96 5.00 -3.72
CA PRO A 187 -35.88 3.57 -3.43
C PRO A 187 -34.53 3.22 -2.79
N GLU A 188 -34.39 1.98 -2.33
CA GLU A 188 -33.12 1.39 -1.94
C GLU A 188 -32.42 0.81 -3.19
N TYR A 189 -31.15 1.09 -3.33
CA TYR A 189 -30.30 0.67 -4.46
C TYR A 189 -29.45 -0.54 -4.06
N SER A 190 -29.13 -1.38 -5.03
CA SER A 190 -28.03 -2.34 -4.88
C SER A 190 -26.68 -1.59 -4.87
N LEU A 191 -25.69 -2.17 -4.22
CA LEU A 191 -24.34 -1.61 -4.21
C LEU A 191 -23.82 -1.41 -5.64
N THR A 192 -24.08 -2.37 -6.52
CA THR A 192 -23.65 -2.35 -7.94
C THR A 192 -24.24 -1.15 -8.72
N GLU A 193 -25.46 -0.71 -8.43
CA GLU A 193 -26.04 0.46 -9.08
C GLU A 193 -25.31 1.76 -8.75
N ILE A 194 -24.63 1.80 -7.59
CA ILE A 194 -23.81 2.94 -7.17
C ILE A 194 -22.39 2.80 -7.69
N THR A 195 -21.77 1.61 -7.53
CA THR A 195 -20.36 1.39 -7.86
C THR A 195 -20.08 1.38 -9.36
N ASN A 196 -21.02 0.94 -10.21
CA ASN A 196 -20.86 1.00 -11.67
C ASN A 196 -20.53 2.40 -12.21
N VAL A 197 -20.96 3.44 -11.50
CA VAL A 197 -20.64 4.83 -11.85
C VAL A 197 -19.30 5.25 -11.26
N LEU A 198 -18.90 4.68 -10.13
CA LEU A 198 -17.71 5.03 -9.35
C LEU A 198 -16.45 4.22 -9.76
N ASP A 199 -16.62 3.03 -10.35
CA ASP A 199 -15.52 2.12 -10.71
C ASP A 199 -14.57 2.66 -11.79
N ASN A 200 -15.00 3.65 -12.57
CA ASN A 200 -14.18 4.34 -13.58
C ASN A 200 -13.40 5.54 -13.00
N MET A 201 -13.40 5.73 -11.67
CA MET A 201 -12.75 6.85 -11.01
C MET A 201 -11.40 6.43 -10.44
N GLU A 202 -10.32 7.05 -10.94
CA GLU A 202 -9.01 6.99 -10.27
C GLU A 202 -9.10 7.75 -8.94
N VAL A 203 -9.04 6.98 -7.84
CA VAL A 203 -8.95 7.57 -6.49
C VAL A 203 -7.48 7.87 -6.22
N PRO A 204 -7.06 9.13 -6.00
CA PRO A 204 -5.69 9.43 -5.63
C PRO A 204 -5.33 8.73 -4.33
N LEU A 205 -4.32 7.87 -4.38
CA LEU A 205 -3.81 7.09 -3.23
C LEU A 205 -3.51 7.98 -2.01
N GLU A 206 -3.18 9.25 -2.22
CA GLU A 206 -2.90 10.20 -1.15
C GLU A 206 -4.09 10.49 -0.21
N GLU A 207 -5.33 10.42 -0.68
CA GLU A 207 -6.49 10.63 0.20
C GLU A 207 -6.93 9.36 0.94
N ILE A 208 -6.69 8.18 0.38
CA ILE A 208 -6.91 6.91 1.08
C ILE A 208 -5.88 6.75 2.20
N VAL A 209 -4.62 7.13 1.95
CA VAL A 209 -3.52 7.03 2.93
C VAL A 209 -3.64 8.08 4.05
N LYS A 210 -4.19 9.28 3.76
CA LYS A 210 -4.36 10.35 4.78
C LYS A 210 -5.44 10.03 5.83
N LYS A 211 -6.32 9.04 5.61
CA LYS A 211 -7.41 8.67 6.52
C LYS A 211 -7.58 7.18 6.80
N LEU A 212 -6.60 6.35 6.43
CA LEU A 212 -6.49 5.04 7.07
C LEU A 212 -6.26 5.30 8.56
N PRO A 213 -6.98 4.59 9.46
CA PRO A 213 -6.67 4.68 10.87
C PRO A 213 -5.17 4.47 11.01
N LEU A 214 -4.51 5.38 11.73
CA LEU A 214 -3.11 5.25 12.13
C LEU A 214 -2.84 3.79 12.46
N SER A 215 -1.73 3.23 11.93
CA SER A 215 -1.33 1.85 12.26
C SER A 215 -1.53 1.59 13.74
N GLU A 216 -1.88 0.37 14.12
CA GLU A 216 -2.12 0.03 15.53
C GLU A 216 -0.99 0.51 16.45
N ASP A 217 0.26 0.54 15.94
CA ASP A 217 1.42 1.12 16.65
C ASP A 217 1.30 2.61 16.92
N LYS A 218 0.69 3.40 16.02
CA LYS A 218 0.43 4.82 16.30
C LYS A 218 -0.78 5.00 17.23
N LYS A 219 -1.84 4.18 17.05
CA LYS A 219 -2.98 4.18 17.99
C LYS A 219 -2.56 3.77 19.40
N LEU A 220 -1.70 2.75 19.55
CA LEU A 220 -1.14 2.36 20.85
C LEU A 220 -0.27 3.48 21.45
N LYS A 221 0.50 4.19 20.63
CA LYS A 221 1.35 5.30 21.08
C LYS A 221 0.53 6.50 21.55
N TYR A 222 -0.62 6.77 20.90
CA TYR A 222 -1.55 7.83 21.28
C TYR A 222 -2.51 7.42 22.41
N ALA A 223 -3.01 6.19 22.43
CA ALA A 223 -3.87 5.66 23.49
C ALA A 223 -3.19 5.70 24.87
N ASN A 224 -1.88 5.50 24.92
CA ASN A 224 -1.11 5.65 26.16
C ASN A 224 -0.92 7.12 26.61
N PHE A 225 -1.09 8.11 25.71
CA PHE A 225 -1.06 9.52 26.01
C PHE A 225 -2.46 10.09 26.31
N GLU A 226 -3.50 9.68 25.60
CA GLU A 226 -4.88 10.12 25.78
C GLU A 226 -5.41 9.91 27.19
N ASN A 227 -4.96 8.87 27.89
CA ASN A 227 -5.36 8.59 29.28
C ASN A 227 -4.54 9.37 30.33
N ARG A 228 -3.57 10.21 29.94
CA ARG A 228 -2.67 10.89 30.85
C ARG A 228 -2.96 12.36 31.05
N PHE A 229 -3.63 13.03 30.12
CA PHE A 229 -3.80 14.46 30.14
C PHE A 229 -5.28 14.85 30.06
N LYS A 230 -5.68 15.84 30.88
CA LYS A 230 -7.01 16.43 30.84
C LYS A 230 -7.25 17.23 29.54
N PRO A 231 -8.50 17.56 29.22
CA PRO A 231 -8.82 18.46 28.13
C PRO A 231 -8.10 19.80 28.26
N LEU A 232 -7.45 20.26 27.20
CA LEU A 232 -6.67 21.49 27.20
C LEU A 232 -7.53 22.73 27.50
N LEU A 233 -8.76 22.78 26.98
CA LEU A 233 -9.68 23.89 27.11
C LEU A 233 -10.17 24.09 28.55
N VAL A 234 -10.43 23.03 29.30
CA VAL A 234 -11.01 23.08 30.63
C VAL A 234 -10.04 23.69 31.63
N ASP A 235 -8.76 23.38 31.52
CA ASP A 235 -7.75 23.81 32.48
C ASP A 235 -7.07 25.14 32.10
N SER A 236 -7.17 25.56 30.80
CA SER A 236 -6.59 26.85 30.35
C SER A 236 -7.51 28.05 30.58
N ILE A 237 -8.82 27.81 30.69
CA ILE A 237 -9.84 28.86 30.84
C ILE A 237 -10.23 29.10 32.31
N ASN A 238 -9.94 28.13 33.20
CA ASN A 238 -10.24 28.31 34.61
C ASN A 238 -9.41 29.45 35.22
N GLU A 239 -10.08 30.45 35.77
CA GLU A 239 -9.55 31.66 36.38
C GLU A 239 -8.69 31.42 37.63
N ASN A 240 -8.49 30.17 38.03
CA ASN A 240 -7.64 29.79 39.11
C ASN A 240 -6.18 29.73 38.68
N GLU A 241 -5.32 30.41 39.39
CA GLU A 241 -3.88 30.68 39.26
C GLU A 241 -2.95 29.53 38.89
N ASN A 242 -3.45 28.37 38.48
CA ASN A 242 -2.69 27.14 38.25
C ASN A 242 -2.48 26.75 36.75
N GLY A 243 -2.94 27.56 35.81
CA GLY A 243 -2.81 27.31 34.39
C GLY A 243 -1.49 27.83 33.80
N CYS A 244 -1.25 27.50 32.51
CA CYS A 244 -0.11 27.99 31.77
C CYS A 244 -0.40 29.38 31.15
N GLY A 245 0.34 30.41 31.55
CA GLY A 245 0.20 31.78 31.04
C GLY A 245 0.40 31.89 29.51
N GLN A 246 1.22 31.06 28.91
CA GLN A 246 1.43 31.04 27.44
C GLN A 246 0.17 30.54 26.68
N ILE A 247 -0.49 29.52 27.20
CA ILE A 247 -1.74 29.00 26.62
C ILE A 247 -2.85 30.06 26.79
N LYS A 248 -2.97 30.66 27.96
CA LYS A 248 -3.93 31.73 28.19
C LYS A 248 -3.68 32.93 27.28
N TYR A 249 -2.44 33.40 27.18
CA TYR A 249 -2.07 34.47 26.26
C TYR A 249 -2.46 34.16 24.83
N TYR A 250 -2.20 32.93 24.34
CA TYR A 250 -2.56 32.51 22.98
C TYR A 250 -4.09 32.54 22.78
N ILE A 251 -4.88 32.02 23.70
CA ILE A 251 -6.34 32.00 23.60
C ILE A 251 -6.91 33.41 23.57
N ASP A 252 -6.40 34.30 24.45
CA ASP A 252 -6.85 35.69 24.54
C ASP A 252 -6.45 36.53 23.31
N ASN A 253 -5.41 36.11 22.57
CA ASN A 253 -4.84 36.83 21.43
C ASN A 253 -4.81 36.03 20.14
N VAL A 254 -5.66 35.02 19.97
CA VAL A 254 -5.64 34.06 18.82
C VAL A 254 -5.65 34.76 17.45
N LYS A 255 -6.36 35.89 17.32
CA LYS A 255 -6.47 36.67 16.06
C LYS A 255 -5.17 37.37 15.65
N THR A 256 -4.26 37.60 16.56
CA THR A 256 -3.01 38.32 16.36
C THR A 256 -1.77 37.49 16.71
N ALA A 257 -1.98 36.26 17.19
CA ALA A 257 -0.90 35.37 17.56
C ALA A 257 -0.08 34.96 16.32
N GLU A 258 1.24 34.97 16.47
CA GLU A 258 2.13 34.54 15.39
C GLU A 258 2.12 33.01 15.21
N GLU A 259 2.36 32.56 13.97
CA GLU A 259 2.35 31.15 13.58
C GLU A 259 3.25 30.25 14.47
N PRO A 260 4.46 30.64 14.88
CA PRO A 260 5.29 29.82 15.75
C PRO A 260 4.66 29.54 17.14
N LEU A 261 3.90 30.47 17.70
CA LEU A 261 3.20 30.27 18.98
C LEU A 261 2.00 29.35 18.79
N TRP A 262 1.22 29.56 17.74
CA TRP A 262 0.11 28.68 17.36
C TRP A 262 0.56 27.23 17.22
N TRP A 263 1.64 26.98 16.46
CA TRP A 263 2.18 25.62 16.28
C TRP A 263 2.59 24.96 17.61
N ARG A 264 3.15 25.74 18.55
CA ARG A 264 3.53 25.21 19.87
C ARG A 264 2.31 24.83 20.71
N VAL A 265 1.26 25.62 20.67
CA VAL A 265 0.00 25.29 21.36
C VAL A 265 -0.65 24.07 20.73
N LEU A 266 -0.65 23.96 19.39
CA LEU A 266 -1.11 22.76 18.69
C LEU A 266 -0.33 21.50 19.10
N SER A 267 0.98 21.60 19.35
CA SER A 267 1.78 20.46 19.81
C SER A 267 1.37 19.96 21.20
N LEU A 268 0.86 20.83 22.08
CA LEU A 268 0.28 20.42 23.36
C LEU A 268 -1.09 19.79 23.16
N ALA A 269 -1.97 20.48 22.44
CA ALA A 269 -3.32 20.03 22.14
C ALA A 269 -3.35 18.66 21.45
N ASN A 270 -2.41 18.38 20.57
CA ASN A 270 -2.24 17.10 19.89
C ASN A 270 -2.05 15.89 20.85
N ASN A 271 -1.64 16.14 22.08
CA ASN A 271 -1.38 15.11 23.09
C ASN A 271 -2.43 15.10 24.22
N CYS A 272 -3.55 15.81 24.07
CA CYS A 272 -4.67 15.84 25.00
C CYS A 272 -5.78 14.87 24.56
N VAL A 273 -6.66 14.47 25.50
CA VAL A 273 -7.76 13.53 25.26
C VAL A 273 -8.84 14.08 24.31
N ASP A 274 -8.97 15.39 24.23
CA ASP A 274 -9.91 16.14 23.41
C ASP A 274 -9.27 16.70 22.11
N ARG A 275 -8.16 16.10 21.67
CA ARG A 275 -7.35 16.55 20.52
C ARG A 275 -8.20 16.96 19.32
N ASP A 276 -9.08 16.08 18.86
CA ASP A 276 -9.81 16.25 17.60
C ASP A 276 -10.80 17.45 17.63
N GLU A 277 -11.20 17.87 18.80
CA GLU A 277 -12.04 19.06 19.01
C GLU A 277 -11.18 20.29 19.31
N VAL A 278 -10.25 20.15 20.25
CA VAL A 278 -9.52 21.30 20.80
C VAL A 278 -8.60 21.96 19.79
N ILE A 279 -7.93 21.19 18.92
CA ILE A 279 -7.04 21.77 17.90
C ILE A 279 -7.77 22.73 16.95
N HIS A 280 -9.03 22.44 16.62
CA HIS A 280 -9.84 23.28 15.75
C HIS A 280 -10.50 24.44 16.52
N VAL A 281 -10.99 24.18 17.74
CA VAL A 281 -11.61 25.21 18.58
C VAL A 281 -10.63 26.32 18.92
N ILE A 282 -9.40 25.99 19.33
CA ILE A 282 -8.37 26.98 19.68
C ILE A 282 -7.79 27.68 18.45
N SER A 283 -7.97 27.15 17.24
CA SER A 283 -7.38 27.68 16.01
C SER A 283 -8.36 28.46 15.13
N LYS A 284 -9.67 28.29 15.29
CA LYS A 284 -10.70 28.80 14.39
C LYS A 284 -10.62 30.30 14.05
N ASP A 285 -10.18 31.11 15.00
CA ASP A 285 -10.05 32.56 14.87
C ASP A 285 -8.62 33.01 14.49
N HIS A 286 -7.67 32.08 14.34
CA HIS A 286 -6.30 32.38 13.93
C HIS A 286 -6.25 32.68 12.42
N PRO A 287 -5.52 33.72 11.95
CA PRO A 287 -5.48 34.13 10.53
C PRO A 287 -4.99 33.01 9.58
N GLY A 288 -4.15 32.11 10.07
CA GLY A 288 -3.64 30.96 9.32
C GLY A 288 -4.50 29.71 9.45
N TYR A 289 -5.70 29.78 10.05
CA TYR A 289 -6.53 28.63 10.23
C TYR A 289 -7.06 28.09 8.90
N ASN A 290 -6.77 26.84 8.66
CA ASN A 290 -7.37 25.98 7.65
C ASN A 290 -7.45 24.59 8.26
N TYR A 291 -8.53 23.87 8.06
CA TYR A 291 -8.74 22.55 8.69
C TYR A 291 -7.57 21.59 8.40
N GLU A 292 -7.18 21.46 7.14
CA GLU A 292 -6.12 20.53 6.71
C GLU A 292 -4.73 20.96 7.23
N GLU A 293 -4.45 22.27 7.20
CA GLU A 293 -3.20 22.83 7.70
C GLU A 293 -3.10 22.70 9.23
N THR A 294 -4.20 22.86 9.95
CA THR A 294 -4.28 22.67 11.41
C THR A 294 -4.00 21.21 11.78
N GLU A 295 -4.62 20.27 11.09
CA GLU A 295 -4.36 18.84 11.27
C GLU A 295 -2.89 18.48 10.95
N ARG A 296 -2.33 19.05 9.91
CA ARG A 296 -0.94 18.85 9.51
C ARG A 296 0.03 19.40 10.55
N LYS A 297 -0.27 20.55 11.15
CA LYS A 297 0.56 21.22 12.18
C LYS A 297 0.41 20.61 13.56
N ALA A 298 -0.77 20.06 13.89
CA ALA A 298 -1.02 19.39 15.15
C ALA A 298 -0.35 18.01 15.22
N THR A 299 0.99 18.00 15.18
CA THR A 299 1.82 16.79 15.19
C THR A 299 3.03 16.93 16.12
N GLY A 300 3.58 15.79 16.56
CA GLY A 300 4.82 15.72 17.32
C GLY A 300 4.65 15.75 18.85
N ALA A 301 5.78 15.75 19.55
CA ALA A 301 5.82 15.79 21.01
C ALA A 301 5.49 17.20 21.55
N PRO A 302 4.92 17.29 22.78
CA PRO A 302 4.65 18.57 23.43
C PRO A 302 5.91 19.43 23.53
N LYS A 303 5.81 20.70 23.13
CA LYS A 303 6.92 21.66 23.25
C LYS A 303 7.20 22.03 24.68
N THR A 304 8.46 22.35 24.97
CA THR A 304 8.92 22.62 26.33
C THR A 304 8.58 24.07 26.76
N CYS A 305 8.55 24.31 28.07
CA CYS A 305 8.41 25.66 28.61
C CYS A 305 9.49 26.63 28.07
N LYS A 306 10.72 26.14 27.87
CA LYS A 306 11.81 26.91 27.26
C LYS A 306 11.50 27.28 25.78
N ASP A 307 10.93 26.40 25.02
CA ASP A 307 10.50 26.67 23.63
C ASP A 307 9.42 27.76 23.59
N PHE A 308 8.44 27.70 24.51
CA PHE A 308 7.41 28.73 24.60
C PHE A 308 8.00 30.09 24.96
N ASN A 309 8.89 30.14 25.96
CA ASN A 309 9.52 31.40 26.37
C ASN A 309 10.44 32.01 25.32
N LEU A 310 11.11 31.20 24.51
CA LEU A 310 11.89 31.67 23.35
C LEU A 310 11.02 32.29 22.26
N THR A 311 9.77 31.80 22.12
CA THR A 311 8.85 32.26 21.07
C THR A 311 8.05 33.48 21.49
N ASN A 312 7.61 33.50 22.73
CA ASN A 312 6.82 34.59 23.31
C ASN A 312 7.42 34.95 24.67
N PRO A 313 8.52 35.73 24.69
CA PRO A 313 9.23 36.08 25.89
C PRO A 313 8.40 37.00 26.81
N GLY A 314 8.72 36.99 28.11
CA GLY A 314 8.07 37.84 29.12
C GLY A 314 6.88 37.18 29.83
N ILE A 315 6.13 36.31 29.18
CA ILE A 315 4.95 35.64 29.78
C ILE A 315 5.34 34.63 30.86
N CYS A 316 6.52 34.03 30.73
CA CYS A 316 7.04 33.02 31.67
C CYS A 316 7.81 33.67 32.83
N GLU A 317 8.02 35.00 32.84
CA GLU A 317 8.65 35.72 33.93
C GLU A 317 7.72 35.73 35.14
N GLY A 318 8.18 35.15 36.27
CA GLY A 318 7.36 35.02 37.48
C GLY A 318 6.41 33.80 37.46
N CYS A 319 6.47 32.93 36.48
CA CYS A 319 5.65 31.73 36.43
C CYS A 319 6.00 30.78 37.58
N GLN A 320 5.02 30.46 38.44
CA GLN A 320 5.20 29.56 39.59
C GLN A 320 5.63 28.13 39.23
N HIS A 321 5.47 27.74 37.94
CA HIS A 321 5.80 26.43 37.43
C HIS A 321 7.16 26.40 36.69
N TRP A 322 7.82 27.56 36.52
CA TRP A 322 9.12 27.65 35.87
C TRP A 322 10.16 26.77 36.57
N ASP A 323 10.92 25.99 35.80
CA ASP A 323 11.89 24.97 36.24
C ASP A 323 11.32 23.83 37.12
N LYS A 324 10.00 23.82 37.42
CA LYS A 324 9.34 22.70 38.09
C LYS A 324 8.71 21.70 37.13
N ILE A 325 8.40 22.15 35.92
CA ILE A 325 7.88 21.33 34.84
C ILE A 325 8.69 21.55 33.58
N SER A 326 8.81 20.55 32.74
CA SER A 326 9.55 20.65 31.48
C SER A 326 8.68 21.13 30.30
N THR A 327 7.36 20.93 30.36
CA THR A 327 6.39 21.31 29.33
C THR A 327 5.04 21.63 29.95
N PRO A 328 4.30 22.65 29.41
CA PRO A 328 2.99 23.05 29.95
C PRO A 328 1.96 21.92 30.04
N ILE A 329 2.05 20.88 29.18
CA ILE A 329 1.11 19.76 29.18
C ILE A 329 1.12 18.99 30.52
N GLN A 330 2.18 19.11 31.31
CA GLN A 330 2.25 18.47 32.63
C GLN A 330 1.22 19.00 33.60
N LEU A 331 0.72 20.24 33.41
CA LEU A 331 -0.36 20.85 34.19
C LEU A 331 -1.73 20.25 33.91
N HIS A 332 -1.86 19.57 32.76
CA HIS A 332 -3.09 18.92 32.27
C HIS A 332 -3.16 17.42 32.60
N ARG A 333 -2.27 16.92 33.46
CA ARG A 333 -2.34 15.52 33.91
C ARG A 333 -3.59 15.30 34.75
N TYR A 334 -4.29 14.19 34.52
CA TYR A 334 -5.27 13.72 35.48
C TYR A 334 -4.58 13.54 36.84
N PRO A 335 -5.17 14.01 37.94
CA PRO A 335 -4.71 13.63 39.27
C PRO A 335 -4.69 12.10 39.26
N ALA A 336 -3.59 11.50 39.71
CA ALA A 336 -3.54 10.08 39.98
C ALA A 336 -4.84 9.75 40.74
N LYS A 337 -5.63 8.81 40.26
CA LYS A 337 -6.82 8.34 40.96
C LYS A 337 -6.32 7.86 42.32
N LEU A 338 -6.43 8.71 43.32
CA LEU A 338 -6.29 8.29 44.69
C LEU A 338 -7.40 7.28 44.93
N ASN A 339 -6.98 6.05 45.24
CA ASN A 339 -7.75 4.98 45.77
C ASN A 339 -9.10 5.40 46.34
N GLN A 340 -10.16 5.32 45.53
CA GLN A 340 -11.51 5.18 46.08
C GLN A 340 -11.92 3.72 45.91
N SER A 341 -12.16 3.09 47.10
CA SER A 341 -12.71 1.75 47.28
C SER A 341 -11.77 0.54 47.21
N PHE A 342 -10.80 0.51 48.09
CA PHE A 342 -10.39 -0.73 48.75
C PHE A 342 -10.39 -0.56 50.27
N GLU A 343 -11.48 -0.04 50.86
CA GLU A 343 -11.85 -0.32 52.21
C GLU A 343 -12.66 -1.59 52.24
N HIS A 344 -12.13 -2.60 52.91
CA HIS A 344 -12.58 -3.96 53.21
C HIS A 344 -11.86 -5.09 52.44
N ILE A 345 -10.53 -5.09 52.47
CA ILE A 345 -9.78 -6.35 52.64
C ILE A 345 -8.91 -6.12 53.86
N GLN A 346 -9.22 -6.82 54.95
CA GLN A 346 -8.42 -6.86 56.17
C GLN A 346 -6.97 -7.22 55.80
N ALA A 347 -6.03 -6.42 56.32
CA ALA A 347 -4.62 -6.75 56.29
C ALA A 347 -4.42 -8.19 56.76
N PRO A 348 -3.57 -8.99 56.06
CA PRO A 348 -3.20 -10.32 56.59
C PRO A 348 -2.57 -10.08 58.00
N ILE A 349 -3.05 -10.90 58.93
CA ILE A 349 -2.50 -10.93 60.28
C ILE A 349 -1.01 -11.23 60.17
N GLU A 350 -0.17 -10.40 60.75
CA GLU A 350 1.26 -10.66 60.90
C GLU A 350 1.45 -12.06 61.54
N GLY A 351 2.00 -13.00 60.79
CA GLY A 351 2.41 -14.27 61.36
C GLY A 351 2.22 -15.53 60.54
N GLU A 352 1.50 -15.47 59.37
CA GLU A 352 1.44 -16.66 58.49
C GLU A 352 2.55 -16.60 57.44
N HIS A 353 3.63 -17.37 57.73
CA HIS A 353 4.61 -17.70 56.72
C HIS A 353 3.93 -18.38 55.53
N LEU A 354 3.94 -17.72 54.37
CA LEU A 354 3.63 -18.37 53.11
C LEU A 354 4.36 -19.71 53.00
N PRO A 355 3.69 -20.80 52.59
CA PRO A 355 4.35 -22.12 52.55
C PRO A 355 5.59 -22.02 51.67
N LYS A 356 6.74 -22.41 52.20
CA LYS A 356 8.01 -22.42 51.43
C LYS A 356 7.78 -23.21 50.15
N VAL A 357 7.76 -22.49 49.02
CA VAL A 357 7.67 -23.08 47.68
C VAL A 357 8.94 -23.90 47.51
N ARG A 358 8.82 -25.21 47.32
CA ARG A 358 9.98 -26.09 47.12
C ARG A 358 10.69 -25.71 45.84
N LYS A 359 12.03 -25.51 45.94
CA LYS A 359 12.90 -25.34 44.78
C LYS A 359 12.95 -26.67 44.03
N GLU A 360 12.55 -26.70 42.78
CA GLU A 360 12.88 -27.80 41.88
C GLU A 360 14.18 -27.51 41.15
N SER A 361 15.13 -28.43 41.25
CA SER A 361 16.31 -28.46 40.41
C SER A 361 15.96 -29.13 39.08
N GLY A 362 15.93 -28.36 38.01
CA GLY A 362 15.80 -28.91 36.68
C GLY A 362 15.00 -28.05 35.73
N GLY A 363 15.69 -27.49 34.72
CA GLY A 363 15.10 -26.74 33.64
C GLY A 363 15.68 -25.37 33.33
N LEU A 364 16.48 -24.82 34.25
CA LEU A 364 17.33 -23.65 33.97
C LEU A 364 18.78 -24.10 33.75
N PRO A 365 19.57 -23.38 32.94
CA PRO A 365 21.01 -23.58 32.87
C PRO A 365 21.67 -23.36 34.26
N ALA A 366 22.69 -24.15 34.61
CA ALA A 366 23.44 -24.01 35.87
C ALA A 366 23.95 -22.56 36.10
N THR A 367 24.33 -21.86 35.03
CA THR A 367 24.77 -20.45 35.09
C THR A 367 23.67 -19.49 35.52
N LEU A 368 22.40 -19.77 35.29
CA LEU A 368 21.27 -19.00 35.78
C LEU A 368 20.94 -19.38 37.21
N GLU A 369 21.00 -20.70 37.54
CA GLU A 369 20.84 -21.20 38.90
C GLU A 369 21.91 -20.61 39.87
N ASP A 370 23.16 -20.53 39.43
CA ASP A 370 24.26 -19.88 40.16
C ASP A 370 24.00 -18.38 40.42
N LYS A 371 23.19 -17.71 39.57
CA LYS A 371 22.74 -16.32 39.74
C LYS A 371 21.49 -16.18 40.62
N GLY A 372 21.03 -17.30 41.21
CA GLY A 372 19.88 -17.32 42.08
C GLY A 372 18.52 -17.47 41.42
N TYR A 373 18.44 -17.75 40.10
CA TYR A 373 17.16 -18.07 39.45
C TYR A 373 16.74 -19.50 39.72
N TRP A 374 15.42 -19.70 39.90
CA TRP A 374 14.85 -21.03 40.10
C TRP A 374 13.38 -21.07 39.65
N ILE A 375 12.85 -22.29 39.44
CA ILE A 375 11.47 -22.53 39.03
C ILE A 375 10.69 -23.11 40.18
N GLY A 376 9.48 -22.60 40.45
CA GLY A 376 8.59 -23.02 41.49
C GLY A 376 7.83 -24.30 41.14
N ALA A 377 7.78 -25.28 42.04
CA ALA A 377 7.26 -26.64 41.83
C ALA A 377 5.74 -26.70 41.55
N LYS A 378 4.95 -25.76 42.06
CA LYS A 378 3.47 -25.84 41.97
C LYS A 378 2.85 -25.21 40.70
N VAL A 379 3.44 -24.17 40.16
CA VAL A 379 2.85 -23.35 39.08
C VAL A 379 3.86 -23.10 37.94
N GLY A 380 5.11 -23.56 38.11
CA GLY A 380 6.17 -23.29 37.11
C GLY A 380 6.65 -21.86 37.08
N GLY A 381 6.30 -21.02 38.06
CA GLY A 381 6.70 -19.60 38.12
C GLY A 381 8.19 -19.44 38.27
N ILE A 382 8.72 -18.33 37.73
CA ILE A 382 10.15 -17.99 37.76
C ILE A 382 10.42 -17.05 38.91
N TYR A 383 11.40 -17.41 39.72
CA TYR A 383 11.81 -16.65 40.91
C TYR A 383 13.31 -16.32 40.85
N LYS A 384 13.68 -15.26 41.58
CA LYS A 384 15.09 -14.92 41.85
C LYS A 384 15.32 -14.68 43.32
N SER A 385 16.25 -15.42 43.89
CA SER A 385 16.75 -15.22 45.23
C SER A 385 17.69 -14.04 45.28
N VAL A 386 17.34 -13.00 46.05
CA VAL A 386 18.12 -11.76 46.23
C VAL A 386 18.57 -11.66 47.66
N THR A 387 19.85 -11.39 47.87
CA THR A 387 20.38 -11.16 49.21
C THR A 387 20.19 -9.71 49.63
N ILE A 388 19.42 -9.46 50.65
CA ILE A 388 19.11 -8.11 51.19
C ILE A 388 19.81 -7.98 52.57
N LYS A 389 20.38 -6.76 52.83
CA LYS A 389 20.85 -6.36 54.15
C LYS A 389 19.81 -5.45 54.80
N ASP A 390 19.40 -5.80 56.02
CA ASP A 390 18.51 -4.91 56.78
C ASP A 390 19.26 -3.69 57.35
N LYS A 391 18.50 -2.76 57.90
CA LYS A 391 19.09 -1.57 58.55
C LYS A 391 20.03 -1.84 59.71
N LYS A 392 20.03 -3.09 60.21
CA LYS A 392 20.90 -3.56 61.31
C LYS A 392 22.10 -4.33 60.77
N GLY A 393 22.27 -4.44 59.48
CA GLY A 393 23.39 -5.16 58.84
C GLY A 393 23.21 -6.69 58.72
N VAL A 394 22.05 -7.21 59.14
CA VAL A 394 21.73 -8.65 58.98
C VAL A 394 21.38 -8.97 57.55
N THR A 395 22.00 -9.96 57.02
CA THR A 395 21.79 -10.44 55.64
C THR A 395 20.77 -11.58 55.62
N TYR A 396 19.71 -11.41 54.80
CA TYR A 396 18.73 -12.45 54.52
C TYR A 396 18.46 -12.58 53.04
N THR A 397 17.94 -13.74 52.62
CA THR A 397 17.58 -14.02 51.25
C THR A 397 16.09 -13.82 51.08
N ASP A 398 15.71 -13.01 50.10
CA ASP A 398 14.31 -12.73 49.69
C ASP A 398 14.11 -13.30 48.28
N ASP A 399 13.03 -14.07 48.07
CA ASP A 399 12.72 -14.73 46.82
C ASP A 399 11.69 -13.86 46.05
N LYS A 400 12.15 -13.18 45.02
CA LYS A 400 11.36 -12.30 44.20
C LYS A 400 10.71 -13.08 43.05
N LEU A 401 9.40 -12.97 42.90
CA LEU A 401 8.68 -13.51 41.73
C LEU A 401 9.02 -12.65 40.50
N ILE A 402 9.49 -13.29 39.43
CA ILE A 402 9.76 -12.66 38.13
C ILE A 402 8.52 -12.76 37.23
N TYR A 403 7.98 -13.98 37.08
CA TYR A 403 6.81 -14.26 36.27
C TYR A 403 6.07 -15.47 36.84
N GLU A 404 4.74 -15.44 36.79
CA GLU A 404 3.90 -16.48 37.45
C GLU A 404 3.98 -17.87 36.80
N TYR A 405 4.34 -17.92 35.47
CA TYR A 405 4.37 -19.14 34.70
C TYR A 405 5.76 -19.40 34.14
N THR A 406 5.92 -20.58 33.46
CA THR A 406 7.21 -20.94 32.86
C THR A 406 7.51 -20.03 31.64
N MET A 407 8.71 -19.47 31.61
CA MET A 407 9.25 -18.69 30.51
C MET A 407 10.75 -19.01 30.36
N ARG A 408 11.18 -19.44 29.16
CA ARG A 408 12.57 -19.84 28.90
C ARG A 408 13.02 -19.30 27.57
N ALA A 409 14.31 -18.95 27.46
CA ALA A 409 14.93 -18.78 26.16
C ALA A 409 15.35 -20.14 25.62
N ASP A 410 14.92 -20.48 24.42
CA ASP A 410 15.22 -21.78 23.78
C ASP A 410 16.47 -21.67 22.90
N ARG A 411 16.53 -20.65 22.06
CA ARG A 411 17.59 -20.44 21.08
C ARG A 411 18.06 -18.99 21.04
N HIS A 412 19.35 -18.80 20.76
CA HIS A 412 19.91 -17.50 20.36
C HIS A 412 20.07 -17.50 18.86
N VAL A 413 19.41 -16.55 18.18
CA VAL A 413 19.36 -16.46 16.72
C VAL A 413 19.83 -15.08 16.24
N ARG A 414 20.26 -15.01 15.00
CA ARG A 414 20.71 -13.77 14.39
C ARG A 414 20.17 -13.64 12.96
N SER A 415 19.66 -12.45 12.63
CA SER A 415 19.33 -12.06 11.26
C SER A 415 19.85 -10.65 10.94
N SER A 416 19.89 -10.28 9.68
CA SER A 416 20.25 -8.91 9.28
C SER A 416 19.13 -7.91 9.61
N ALA A 417 17.86 -8.34 9.60
CA ALA A 417 16.71 -7.48 9.88
C ALA A 417 16.60 -7.13 11.38
N ASP A 418 16.66 -8.13 12.25
CA ASP A 418 16.34 -8.00 13.66
C ASP A 418 17.60 -7.97 14.55
N GLY A 419 18.77 -8.29 13.99
CA GLY A 419 20.02 -8.42 14.72
C GLY A 419 20.06 -9.69 15.57
N ASN A 420 20.67 -9.62 16.75
CA ASN A 420 20.67 -10.72 17.71
C ASN A 420 19.31 -10.79 18.42
N CYS A 421 18.72 -11.97 18.49
CA CYS A 421 17.43 -12.23 19.10
C CYS A 421 17.46 -13.48 20.01
N LEU A 422 16.58 -13.54 20.99
CA LEU A 422 16.26 -14.76 21.73
C LEU A 422 14.91 -15.29 21.24
N ILE A 423 14.80 -16.58 21.05
CA ILE A 423 13.53 -17.29 20.92
C ILE A 423 13.05 -17.63 22.33
N ILE A 424 11.92 -17.07 22.71
CA ILE A 424 11.34 -17.23 24.04
C ILE A 424 10.14 -18.15 23.97
N ASN A 425 10.16 -19.23 24.73
CA ASN A 425 9.03 -20.09 24.97
C ASN A 425 8.38 -19.68 26.30
N VAL A 426 7.09 -19.34 26.24
CA VAL A 426 6.28 -18.95 27.40
C VAL A 426 5.02 -19.80 27.46
N TRP A 427 4.67 -20.26 28.67
CA TRP A 427 3.44 -20.99 28.88
C TRP A 427 2.33 -20.06 29.39
N HIS A 428 1.14 -20.20 28.80
CA HIS A 428 -0.06 -19.45 29.19
C HIS A 428 -1.19 -20.42 29.61
N PRO A 429 -1.98 -20.09 30.64
CA PRO A 429 -3.05 -20.98 31.12
C PRO A 429 -4.11 -21.33 30.07
N HIS A 430 -4.43 -20.39 29.17
CA HIS A 430 -5.47 -20.61 28.15
C HIS A 430 -4.92 -21.12 26.81
N ASP A 431 -3.69 -20.72 26.48
CA ASP A 431 -3.15 -20.90 25.11
C ASP A 431 -2.04 -22.01 25.09
N GLY A 432 -1.63 -22.49 26.24
CA GLY A 432 -0.52 -23.44 26.36
C GLY A 432 0.85 -22.80 26.10
N LEU A 433 1.77 -23.56 25.51
CA LEU A 433 3.11 -23.13 25.18
C LEU A 433 3.06 -22.26 23.92
N ARG A 434 3.59 -21.05 24.01
CA ARG A 434 3.77 -20.11 22.89
C ARG A 434 5.22 -19.73 22.72
N GLU A 435 5.61 -19.48 21.47
CA GLU A 435 6.95 -19.02 21.11
C GLU A 435 6.88 -17.58 20.54
N PHE A 436 7.86 -16.74 20.91
CA PHE A 436 8.05 -15.45 20.29
C PHE A 436 9.52 -15.06 20.19
N ILE A 437 9.83 -14.16 19.25
CA ILE A 437 11.17 -13.65 19.00
C ILE A 437 11.35 -12.34 19.76
N LEU A 438 12.37 -12.27 20.58
CA LEU A 438 12.75 -11.12 21.38
C LEU A 438 14.07 -10.52 20.88
N PRO A 439 14.07 -9.42 20.08
CA PRO A 439 15.30 -8.77 19.67
C PRO A 439 16.06 -8.20 20.87
N MET A 440 17.38 -8.40 20.93
CA MET A 440 18.21 -7.92 22.04
C MET A 440 18.16 -6.41 22.20
N LYS A 441 18.02 -5.64 21.12
CA LYS A 441 17.81 -4.18 21.15
C LYS A 441 16.55 -3.79 21.95
N THR A 442 15.48 -4.58 21.84
CA THR A 442 14.21 -4.34 22.54
C THR A 442 14.36 -4.50 24.06
N ILE A 443 15.24 -5.41 24.53
CA ILE A 443 15.46 -5.64 25.97
C ILE A 443 15.98 -4.40 26.67
N TYR A 444 16.81 -3.60 26.00
CA TYR A 444 17.40 -2.38 26.58
C TYR A 444 16.49 -1.14 26.48
N GLU A 445 15.42 -1.20 25.68
CA GLU A 445 14.40 -0.17 25.59
C GLU A 445 13.15 -0.56 26.37
N LYS A 446 13.04 -0.14 27.65
CA LYS A 446 11.92 -0.51 28.53
C LYS A 446 10.53 -0.31 27.91
N SER A 447 10.33 0.74 27.11
CA SER A 447 9.05 0.99 26.45
C SER A 447 8.72 -0.07 25.40
N GLU A 448 9.71 -0.50 24.61
CA GLU A 448 9.54 -1.52 23.59
C GLU A 448 9.46 -2.93 24.22
N LEU A 449 10.27 -3.20 25.27
CA LEU A 449 10.17 -4.45 26.00
C LEU A 449 8.77 -4.60 26.62
N ARG A 450 8.23 -3.55 27.23
CA ARG A 450 6.88 -3.57 27.83
C ARG A 450 5.80 -3.89 26.80
N LYS A 451 5.86 -3.27 25.61
CA LYS A 451 4.94 -3.55 24.51
C LYS A 451 5.06 -5.00 24.04
N MET A 452 6.28 -5.47 23.88
CA MET A 452 6.55 -6.84 23.46
C MET A 452 5.98 -7.84 24.46
N LEU A 453 6.28 -7.71 25.75
CA LEU A 453 5.79 -8.58 26.81
C LEU A 453 4.26 -8.60 26.87
N THR A 454 3.62 -7.43 26.88
CA THR A 454 2.15 -7.32 26.93
C THR A 454 1.46 -7.85 25.68
N SER A 455 2.05 -7.68 24.48
CA SER A 455 1.50 -8.26 23.25
C SER A 455 1.55 -9.80 23.23
N HIS A 456 2.46 -10.38 24.00
CA HIS A 456 2.57 -11.84 24.19
C HIS A 456 1.94 -12.35 25.49
N GLY A 457 1.08 -11.52 26.14
CA GLY A 457 0.34 -11.95 27.34
C GLY A 457 1.19 -12.09 28.61
N ILE A 458 2.39 -11.51 28.63
CA ILE A 458 3.27 -11.52 29.81
C ILE A 458 2.98 -10.25 30.60
N TYR A 459 2.30 -10.40 31.73
CA TYR A 459 1.93 -9.30 32.63
C TYR A 459 2.80 -9.30 33.87
N TYR A 460 3.03 -8.13 34.44
CA TYR A 460 3.74 -7.93 35.68
C TYR A 460 3.15 -6.70 36.40
N GLU A 461 3.24 -6.70 37.75
CA GLU A 461 2.55 -5.71 38.58
C GLU A 461 3.45 -4.53 38.93
N THR A 462 4.75 -4.73 39.04
CA THR A 462 5.68 -3.72 39.57
C THR A 462 6.84 -3.45 38.59
N MET A 463 7.43 -2.25 38.72
CA MET A 463 8.63 -1.89 37.93
C MET A 463 9.86 -2.73 38.37
N GLU A 464 9.87 -3.24 39.59
CA GLU A 464 10.92 -4.15 40.05
C GLU A 464 10.86 -5.49 39.29
N GLN A 465 9.65 -6.02 39.05
CA GLN A 465 9.46 -7.22 38.22
C GLN A 465 9.92 -6.99 36.77
N GLU A 466 9.62 -5.83 36.20
CA GLU A 466 10.09 -5.49 34.85
C GLU A 466 11.62 -5.53 34.76
N ASP A 467 12.32 -4.94 35.74
CA ASP A 467 13.78 -4.96 35.80
C ASP A 467 14.33 -6.39 36.00
N LEU A 468 13.64 -7.23 36.77
CA LEU A 468 14.01 -8.63 36.97
C LEU A 468 13.79 -9.45 35.67
N ILE A 469 12.71 -9.25 34.94
CA ILE A 469 12.45 -9.88 33.62
C ILE A 469 13.55 -9.48 32.62
N MET A 470 13.87 -8.19 32.56
CA MET A 470 14.93 -7.68 31.69
C MET A 470 16.28 -8.36 32.00
N ARG A 471 16.67 -8.42 33.28
CA ARG A 471 17.90 -9.07 33.73
C ARG A 471 17.90 -10.57 33.43
N TYR A 472 16.76 -11.22 33.58
CA TYR A 472 16.59 -12.65 33.28
C TYR A 472 16.90 -12.94 31.81
N PHE A 473 16.38 -12.17 30.89
CA PHE A 473 16.69 -12.32 29.45
C PHE A 473 18.14 -12.01 29.11
N ILE A 474 18.72 -10.98 29.72
CA ILE A 474 20.15 -10.64 29.54
C ILE A 474 21.04 -11.80 30.04
N ASP A 475 20.69 -12.39 31.16
CA ASP A 475 21.47 -13.50 31.72
C ASP A 475 21.34 -14.77 30.86
N TRP A 476 20.17 -15.05 30.25
CA TRP A 476 20.00 -16.06 29.23
C TRP A 476 20.89 -15.81 28.00
N ALA A 477 20.86 -14.61 27.48
CA ALA A 477 21.67 -14.25 26.30
C ALA A 477 23.15 -14.44 26.57
N LYS A 478 23.64 -14.04 27.74
CA LYS A 478 25.04 -14.24 28.15
C LYS A 478 25.40 -15.72 28.29
N ASP A 479 24.51 -16.57 28.82
CA ASP A 479 24.72 -18.00 28.91
C ASP A 479 24.86 -18.64 27.53
N MET A 480 23.92 -18.31 26.62
CA MET A 480 23.95 -18.82 25.25
C MET A 480 25.16 -18.36 24.45
N GLN A 481 25.59 -17.11 24.61
CA GLN A 481 26.81 -16.60 24.00
C GLN A 481 28.07 -17.33 24.47
N LYS A 482 28.15 -17.68 25.79
CA LYS A 482 29.27 -18.46 26.31
C LYS A 482 29.34 -19.89 25.76
N LYS A 483 28.18 -20.44 25.38
CA LYS A 483 28.09 -21.77 24.79
C LYS A 483 28.39 -21.79 23.30
N ASN A 484 28.65 -20.62 22.73
CA ASN A 484 28.95 -20.40 21.31
C ASN A 484 27.92 -21.03 20.35
N LYS A 485 26.64 -21.06 20.77
CA LYS A 485 25.52 -21.59 20.01
C LYS A 485 24.62 -20.43 19.59
N TYR A 486 24.64 -20.10 18.33
CA TYR A 486 23.60 -19.28 17.69
C TYR A 486 23.14 -19.97 16.42
N ASP A 487 21.84 -19.88 16.16
CA ASP A 487 21.22 -20.30 14.92
C ASP A 487 21.02 -19.10 13.99
N VAL A 488 20.97 -19.35 12.69
CA VAL A 488 20.61 -18.34 11.71
C VAL A 488 19.09 -18.20 11.70
N MET A 489 18.62 -16.96 11.69
CA MET A 489 17.23 -16.62 11.44
C MET A 489 17.13 -16.02 10.05
N TYR A 490 16.30 -16.61 9.20
CA TYR A 490 16.24 -16.25 7.79
C TYR A 490 15.36 -15.02 7.54
N ASP A 491 15.89 -14.07 6.79
CA ASP A 491 15.19 -12.88 6.33
C ASP A 491 14.47 -13.11 4.99
N GLN A 492 14.89 -14.15 4.28
CA GLN A 492 14.42 -14.54 2.95
C GLN A 492 14.05 -16.02 2.92
N MET A 493 13.15 -16.39 2.00
CA MET A 493 12.85 -17.77 1.65
C MET A 493 13.84 -18.27 0.60
N GLY A 494 13.83 -19.58 0.32
CA GLY A 494 14.66 -20.14 -0.74
C GLY A 494 16.00 -20.68 -0.25
N TRP A 495 16.99 -20.65 -1.13
CA TRP A 495 18.31 -21.22 -0.90
C TRP A 495 19.12 -20.42 0.13
N ASN A 496 19.87 -21.13 0.99
CA ASN A 496 20.99 -20.52 1.72
C ASN A 496 22.17 -20.27 0.77
N ASP A 497 23.18 -19.51 1.23
CA ASP A 497 24.33 -19.11 0.39
C ASP A 497 25.06 -20.33 -0.19
N ASP A 498 25.18 -21.42 0.56
CA ASP A 498 25.92 -22.63 0.18
C ASP A 498 25.07 -23.64 -0.61
N LYS A 499 23.80 -23.37 -0.88
CA LYS A 499 22.84 -24.30 -1.53
C LYS A 499 22.68 -25.66 -0.81
N THR A 500 22.98 -25.68 0.49
CA THR A 500 22.86 -26.88 1.35
C THR A 500 21.52 -26.98 2.06
N SER A 501 20.78 -25.89 2.14
CA SER A 501 19.42 -25.86 2.69
C SER A 501 18.49 -24.93 1.92
N PHE A 502 17.20 -25.15 2.05
CA PHE A 502 16.14 -24.39 1.42
C PHE A 502 15.03 -24.09 2.42
N VAL A 503 14.60 -22.82 2.51
CA VAL A 503 13.61 -22.36 3.49
C VAL A 503 12.26 -22.09 2.82
N ILE A 504 11.19 -22.69 3.36
CA ILE A 504 9.78 -22.47 2.95
C ILE A 504 8.97 -22.16 4.19
N GLY A 505 8.54 -20.92 4.36
CA GLY A 505 7.84 -20.52 5.59
C GLY A 505 8.74 -20.69 6.81
N SER A 506 8.32 -21.52 7.75
CA SER A 506 9.09 -21.90 8.95
C SER A 506 9.79 -23.26 8.83
N LEU A 507 9.81 -23.86 7.65
CA LEU A 507 10.44 -25.15 7.39
C LEU A 507 11.75 -24.96 6.63
N GLU A 508 12.83 -25.50 7.16
CA GLU A 508 14.14 -25.61 6.53
C GLU A 508 14.37 -27.05 6.08
N LEU A 509 14.56 -27.24 4.78
CA LEU A 509 14.87 -28.52 4.15
C LEU A 509 16.36 -28.59 3.90
N ASN A 510 17.06 -29.59 4.43
CA ASN A 510 18.49 -29.77 4.26
C ASN A 510 18.82 -30.83 3.22
N LYS A 511 19.95 -30.69 2.53
CA LYS A 511 20.45 -31.62 1.51
C LYS A 511 20.70 -33.03 2.08
N ASP A 512 20.97 -33.16 3.36
CA ASP A 512 21.10 -34.45 4.04
C ASP A 512 19.77 -35.18 4.33
N GLY A 513 18.66 -34.60 3.86
CA GLY A 513 17.32 -35.13 4.05
C GLY A 513 16.66 -34.72 5.38
N THR A 514 17.36 -33.97 6.23
CA THR A 514 16.77 -33.51 7.50
C THR A 514 15.85 -32.33 7.29
N GLU A 515 14.77 -32.29 8.08
CA GLU A 515 13.83 -31.20 8.15
C GLU A 515 13.93 -30.51 9.51
N LYS A 516 13.95 -29.19 9.52
CA LYS A 516 14.11 -28.40 10.74
C LYS A 516 13.10 -27.25 10.76
N SER A 517 12.46 -27.05 11.93
CA SER A 517 11.72 -25.78 12.13
C SER A 517 12.70 -24.65 12.34
N THR A 518 12.59 -23.59 11.53
CA THR A 518 13.49 -22.44 11.60
C THR A 518 12.72 -21.18 11.98
N PRO A 519 13.27 -20.34 12.85
CA PRO A 519 12.67 -19.05 13.15
C PRO A 519 12.79 -18.12 11.94
N ILE A 520 11.76 -17.31 11.75
CA ILE A 520 11.66 -16.35 10.67
C ILE A 520 11.73 -14.92 11.22
N SER A 521 12.46 -14.06 10.53
CA SER A 521 12.62 -12.67 10.94
C SER A 521 11.33 -11.85 10.79
N SER A 522 11.34 -10.63 11.32
CA SER A 522 10.24 -9.68 11.15
C SER A 522 9.91 -9.41 9.67
N TYR A 523 10.88 -9.49 8.76
CA TYR A 523 10.66 -9.32 7.32
C TYR A 523 9.91 -10.50 6.70
N ALA A 524 10.28 -11.72 7.07
CA ALA A 524 9.67 -12.93 6.53
C ALA A 524 8.28 -13.22 7.13
N LYS A 525 8.00 -12.71 8.33
CA LYS A 525 6.76 -12.96 9.08
C LYS A 525 5.49 -12.60 8.30
N ALA A 526 5.55 -11.62 7.42
CA ALA A 526 4.41 -11.19 6.61
C ALA A 526 4.04 -12.18 5.49
N VAL A 527 4.97 -13.05 5.07
CA VAL A 527 4.80 -13.97 3.93
C VAL A 527 4.76 -15.42 4.37
N ALA A 528 5.56 -15.78 5.35
CA ALA A 528 5.73 -17.16 5.80
C ALA A 528 4.43 -17.92 6.15
N PRO A 529 3.40 -17.32 6.77
CA PRO A 529 2.13 -18.01 7.04
C PRO A 529 1.41 -18.47 5.77
N PHE A 530 1.64 -17.81 4.63
CA PHE A 530 1.02 -18.16 3.36
C PHE A 530 1.72 -19.33 2.66
N LEU A 531 2.95 -19.66 3.07
CA LEU A 531 3.75 -20.79 2.61
C LEU A 531 3.43 -22.05 3.44
N SER A 532 2.17 -22.32 3.63
CA SER A 532 1.65 -23.45 4.39
C SER A 532 1.13 -24.56 3.47
N GLN A 533 0.93 -25.74 4.04
CA GLN A 533 0.35 -26.88 3.33
C GLN A 533 -1.13 -27.05 3.72
N SER A 534 -1.96 -27.39 2.74
CA SER A 534 -3.37 -27.76 2.97
C SER A 534 -3.81 -28.88 2.01
N GLY A 535 -4.85 -29.62 2.42
CA GLY A 535 -5.33 -30.75 1.63
C GLY A 535 -4.31 -31.88 1.53
N THR A 536 -4.19 -32.47 0.33
CA THR A 536 -3.28 -33.59 0.08
C THR A 536 -2.45 -33.35 -1.21
N PHE A 537 -1.28 -34.00 -1.27
CA PHE A 537 -0.45 -33.99 -2.49
C PHE A 537 -1.19 -34.63 -3.67
N GLU A 538 -1.90 -35.73 -3.47
CA GLU A 538 -2.64 -36.43 -4.50
C GLU A 538 -3.77 -35.57 -5.08
N GLY A 539 -4.46 -34.78 -4.23
CA GLY A 539 -5.47 -33.82 -4.66
C GLY A 539 -4.85 -32.74 -5.57
N TRP A 540 -3.74 -32.15 -5.14
CA TRP A 540 -2.98 -31.17 -5.92
C TRP A 540 -2.48 -31.79 -7.25
N GLN A 541 -1.87 -32.99 -7.20
CA GLN A 541 -1.33 -33.69 -8.36
C GLN A 541 -2.41 -33.96 -9.40
N LYS A 542 -3.60 -34.41 -8.97
CA LYS A 542 -4.74 -34.65 -9.85
C LYS A 542 -5.22 -33.39 -10.55
N ALA A 543 -5.28 -32.27 -9.84
CA ALA A 543 -5.64 -30.96 -10.43
C ALA A 543 -4.59 -30.49 -11.42
N ALA A 544 -3.31 -30.57 -11.06
CA ALA A 544 -2.18 -30.16 -11.89
C ALA A 544 -2.09 -31.02 -13.17
N GLN A 545 -2.30 -32.34 -13.06
CA GLN A 545 -2.28 -33.25 -14.22
C GLN A 545 -3.36 -32.93 -15.25
N LYS A 546 -4.51 -32.34 -14.85
CA LYS A 546 -5.55 -31.87 -15.77
C LYS A 546 -5.07 -30.74 -16.69
N LEU A 547 -4.01 -30.00 -16.32
CA LEU A 547 -3.39 -28.98 -17.17
C LEU A 547 -2.49 -29.57 -18.27
N ASN A 548 -2.08 -30.84 -18.16
CA ASN A 548 -1.19 -31.49 -19.11
C ASN A 548 -1.97 -32.04 -20.33
N GLN A 549 -2.69 -31.18 -21.04
CA GLN A 549 -3.45 -31.53 -22.23
C GLN A 549 -3.28 -30.48 -23.35
N HIS A 550 -3.62 -30.83 -24.56
CA HIS A 550 -3.57 -29.91 -25.71
C HIS A 550 -4.48 -28.70 -25.50
N GLY A 551 -3.94 -27.52 -25.80
CA GLY A 551 -4.63 -26.24 -25.62
C GLY A 551 -4.47 -25.64 -24.23
N LEU A 552 -3.80 -26.33 -23.29
CA LEU A 552 -3.44 -25.81 -21.96
C LEU A 552 -1.91 -25.69 -21.76
N GLU A 553 -1.14 -25.71 -22.85
CA GLU A 553 0.33 -25.63 -22.81
C GLU A 553 0.83 -24.39 -22.06
N MET A 554 0.19 -23.22 -22.27
CA MET A 554 0.55 -21.99 -21.58
C MET A 554 0.27 -22.08 -20.06
N HIS A 555 -0.82 -22.73 -19.66
CA HIS A 555 -1.16 -22.92 -18.25
C HIS A 555 -0.15 -23.85 -17.56
N MET A 556 0.21 -24.95 -18.24
CA MET A 556 1.25 -25.88 -17.75
C MET A 556 2.62 -25.20 -17.73
N PHE A 557 2.99 -24.43 -18.76
CA PHE A 557 4.23 -23.65 -18.76
C PHE A 557 4.29 -22.67 -17.59
N THR A 558 3.19 -21.97 -17.31
CA THR A 558 3.11 -21.07 -16.15
C THR A 558 3.31 -21.81 -14.83
N MET A 559 2.77 -23.03 -14.71
CA MET A 559 3.04 -23.89 -13.54
C MET A 559 4.53 -24.27 -13.46
N LEU A 560 5.16 -24.62 -14.61
CA LEU A 560 6.59 -24.89 -14.66
C LEU A 560 7.44 -23.67 -14.32
N CYS A 561 6.98 -22.44 -14.61
CA CYS A 561 7.62 -21.22 -14.12
C CYS A 561 7.59 -21.14 -12.58
N GLY A 562 6.52 -21.64 -11.96
CA GLY A 562 6.42 -21.75 -10.49
C GLY A 562 7.49 -22.67 -9.90
N PHE A 563 7.78 -23.79 -10.52
CA PHE A 563 8.89 -24.68 -10.14
C PHE A 563 10.25 -24.09 -10.53
N GLY A 564 10.38 -23.59 -11.76
CA GLY A 564 11.63 -23.06 -12.31
C GLY A 564 12.16 -21.83 -11.58
N SER A 565 11.28 -21.13 -10.83
CA SER A 565 11.67 -19.93 -10.09
C SER A 565 12.87 -20.18 -9.15
N ILE A 566 12.91 -21.32 -8.45
CA ILE A 566 14.03 -21.62 -7.54
C ILE A 566 15.32 -21.97 -8.27
N LEU A 567 15.25 -22.31 -9.57
CA LEU A 567 16.42 -22.58 -10.40
C LEU A 567 17.04 -21.32 -11.01
N MET A 568 16.36 -20.16 -10.89
CA MET A 568 16.92 -18.88 -11.36
C MET A 568 18.27 -18.56 -10.70
N ASP A 569 18.48 -19.01 -9.48
CA ASP A 569 19.73 -18.79 -8.72
C ASP A 569 20.93 -19.57 -9.25
N PHE A 570 20.68 -20.52 -10.17
CA PHE A 570 21.71 -21.28 -10.90
C PHE A 570 21.91 -20.77 -12.34
N SER A 571 21.09 -19.79 -12.78
CA SER A 571 21.15 -19.24 -14.13
C SER A 571 22.04 -17.99 -14.21
N SER A 572 22.25 -17.48 -15.42
CA SER A 572 23.05 -16.28 -15.69
C SER A 572 22.30 -14.96 -15.41
N THR A 573 20.99 -15.01 -15.17
CA THR A 573 20.15 -13.85 -14.86
C THR A 573 19.52 -13.96 -13.48
N THR A 574 19.34 -12.84 -12.80
CA THR A 574 18.78 -12.83 -11.43
C THR A 574 17.26 -12.97 -11.38
N GLY A 575 16.57 -12.66 -12.46
CA GLY A 575 15.11 -12.80 -12.48
C GLY A 575 14.48 -12.41 -13.80
N VAL A 576 13.27 -12.92 -14.03
CA VAL A 576 12.47 -12.68 -15.23
C VAL A 576 11.04 -12.34 -14.84
N ALA A 577 10.45 -11.35 -15.53
CA ALA A 577 9.05 -11.02 -15.41
C ALA A 577 8.27 -11.61 -16.61
N ILE A 578 7.22 -12.37 -16.34
CA ILE A 578 6.26 -12.80 -17.36
C ILE A 578 4.89 -12.19 -17.12
N SER A 579 4.16 -11.93 -18.19
CA SER A 579 2.78 -11.47 -18.13
C SER A 579 1.88 -12.33 -19.00
N LEU A 580 0.80 -12.81 -18.40
CA LEU A 580 -0.28 -13.48 -19.12
C LEU A 580 -1.32 -12.43 -19.49
N THR A 581 -1.44 -12.12 -20.79
CA THR A 581 -2.38 -11.10 -21.28
C THR A 581 -3.49 -11.71 -22.12
N GLY A 582 -4.67 -11.14 -22.08
CA GLY A 582 -5.79 -11.59 -22.88
C GLY A 582 -7.15 -11.31 -22.25
N GLU A 583 -8.21 -11.74 -22.92
CA GLU A 583 -9.59 -11.49 -22.51
C GLU A 583 -9.93 -12.11 -21.14
N SER A 584 -10.96 -11.55 -20.51
CA SER A 584 -11.53 -12.13 -19.31
C SER A 584 -12.08 -13.55 -19.60
N GLY A 585 -11.84 -14.49 -18.68
CA GLY A 585 -12.23 -15.89 -18.87
C GLY A 585 -11.22 -16.77 -19.60
N ALA A 586 -10.04 -16.25 -19.97
CA ALA A 586 -8.93 -17.06 -20.49
C ALA A 586 -8.18 -17.86 -19.42
N ALA A 587 -8.67 -17.84 -18.18
CA ALA A 587 -8.12 -18.53 -17.01
C ALA A 587 -6.68 -18.13 -16.61
N LYS A 588 -6.28 -16.91 -16.89
CA LYS A 588 -4.96 -16.36 -16.51
C LYS A 588 -4.67 -16.44 -15.01
N THR A 589 -5.62 -15.98 -14.19
CA THR A 589 -5.53 -16.07 -12.72
C THR A 589 -5.39 -17.52 -12.26
N GLY A 590 -6.01 -18.44 -12.95
CA GLY A 590 -5.89 -19.85 -12.62
C GLY A 590 -4.55 -20.45 -12.97
N ALA A 591 -3.93 -20.07 -14.06
CA ALA A 591 -2.57 -20.46 -14.39
C ALA A 591 -1.59 -19.92 -13.30
N LEU A 592 -1.79 -18.66 -12.88
CA LEU A 592 -1.06 -18.05 -11.78
C LEU A 592 -1.25 -18.84 -10.49
N TYR A 593 -2.51 -19.17 -10.12
CA TYR A 593 -2.80 -19.96 -8.90
C TYR A 593 -2.19 -21.36 -8.95
N GLY A 594 -2.16 -21.99 -10.14
CA GLY A 594 -1.44 -23.25 -10.34
C GLY A 594 0.04 -23.14 -9.97
N ALA A 595 0.72 -22.09 -10.43
CA ALA A 595 2.12 -21.85 -10.13
C ALA A 595 2.38 -21.56 -8.63
N LEU A 596 1.49 -20.78 -7.99
CA LEU A 596 1.62 -20.42 -6.56
C LEU A 596 1.24 -21.57 -5.61
N SER A 597 0.29 -22.45 -6.02
CA SER A 597 -0.16 -23.60 -5.24
C SER A 597 0.94 -24.62 -4.95
N ILE A 598 2.01 -24.61 -5.70
CA ILE A 598 3.21 -25.41 -5.48
C ILE A 598 3.79 -25.12 -4.08
N TRP A 599 3.76 -23.85 -3.68
CA TRP A 599 4.48 -23.31 -2.53
C TRP A 599 3.61 -22.99 -1.32
N GLY A 600 2.32 -22.69 -1.52
CA GLY A 600 1.42 -22.31 -0.44
C GLY A 600 0.04 -21.88 -0.93
N THR A 601 -0.67 -21.08 -0.13
CA THR A 601 -2.00 -20.54 -0.42
C THR A 601 -1.97 -19.64 -1.65
N PRO A 602 -2.54 -20.03 -2.81
CA PRO A 602 -2.40 -19.25 -4.03
C PRO A 602 -2.98 -17.85 -3.91
N LYS A 603 -4.14 -17.72 -3.27
CA LYS A 603 -4.85 -16.47 -3.09
C LYS A 603 -4.06 -15.45 -2.26
N ASP A 604 -3.39 -15.89 -1.20
CA ASP A 604 -2.65 -15.00 -0.28
C ASP A 604 -1.22 -14.73 -0.78
N LEU A 605 -0.65 -15.67 -1.54
CA LEU A 605 0.62 -15.46 -2.24
C LEU A 605 0.46 -14.53 -3.44
N SER A 606 -0.72 -14.48 -4.06
CA SER A 606 -1.02 -13.54 -5.14
C SER A 606 -1.19 -12.12 -4.59
N VAL A 607 -0.51 -11.16 -5.23
CA VAL A 607 -0.61 -9.74 -4.89
C VAL A 607 -1.61 -9.09 -5.84
N MET A 608 -2.64 -8.41 -5.31
CA MET A 608 -3.58 -7.63 -6.11
C MET A 608 -3.39 -6.13 -5.89
N ASN A 609 -3.52 -5.69 -4.63
CA ASN A 609 -3.40 -4.30 -4.23
C ASN A 609 -2.23 -4.11 -3.25
N THR A 610 -1.21 -3.36 -3.68
CA THR A 610 -0.01 -3.16 -2.87
C THR A 610 0.65 -1.82 -3.19
N THR A 611 1.37 -1.29 -2.21
CA THR A 611 2.27 -0.15 -2.42
C THR A 611 3.59 -0.62 -3.03
N ALA A 612 4.31 0.29 -3.70
CA ALA A 612 5.63 -0.01 -4.28
C ALA A 612 6.60 -0.58 -3.22
N ASN A 613 6.59 -0.02 -2.01
CA ASN A 613 7.46 -0.47 -0.92
C ASN A 613 7.11 -1.88 -0.42
N ALA A 614 5.82 -2.19 -0.28
CA ALA A 614 5.37 -3.51 0.15
C ALA A 614 5.66 -4.58 -0.92
N LEU A 615 5.48 -4.24 -2.21
CA LEU A 615 5.81 -5.11 -3.33
C LEU A 615 7.32 -5.43 -3.37
N GLN A 616 8.17 -4.40 -3.22
CA GLN A 616 9.62 -4.59 -3.14
C GLN A 616 10.04 -5.45 -1.95
N GLN A 617 9.45 -5.23 -0.76
CA GLN A 617 9.74 -6.05 0.41
C GLN A 617 9.32 -7.50 0.18
N ARG A 618 8.14 -7.74 -0.42
CA ARG A 618 7.65 -9.09 -0.73
C ARG A 618 8.56 -9.79 -1.75
N PHE A 619 9.02 -9.07 -2.77
CA PHE A 619 9.99 -9.55 -3.76
C PHE A 619 11.29 -10.04 -3.10
N LEU A 620 11.88 -9.21 -2.24
CA LEU A 620 13.11 -9.58 -1.54
C LEU A 620 12.89 -10.76 -0.57
N THR A 621 11.77 -10.79 0.14
CA THR A 621 11.45 -11.85 1.11
C THR A 621 11.22 -13.21 0.43
N LEU A 622 10.52 -13.24 -0.72
CA LEU A 622 10.30 -14.48 -1.48
C LEU A 622 11.59 -15.04 -2.07
N HIS A 623 12.54 -14.17 -2.40
CA HIS A 623 13.89 -14.50 -2.87
C HIS A 623 13.91 -15.43 -4.10
N ASN A 624 13.80 -16.77 -3.92
CA ASN A 624 13.79 -17.73 -5.03
C ASN A 624 12.37 -18.23 -5.37
N LEU A 625 11.39 -18.03 -4.50
CA LEU A 625 10.02 -18.47 -4.74
C LEU A 625 9.31 -17.55 -5.75
N PRO A 626 8.36 -18.06 -6.54
CA PRO A 626 7.67 -17.23 -7.53
C PRO A 626 6.87 -16.12 -6.87
N LEU A 627 6.87 -14.94 -7.48
CA LEU A 627 6.04 -13.82 -7.07
C LEU A 627 4.85 -13.67 -8.01
N GLY A 628 3.64 -13.84 -7.49
CA GLY A 628 2.39 -13.66 -8.24
C GLY A 628 1.85 -12.23 -8.12
N PHE A 629 1.48 -11.60 -9.25
CA PHE A 629 0.86 -10.30 -9.26
C PHE A 629 -0.36 -10.29 -10.20
N ASP A 630 -1.55 -10.40 -9.60
CA ASP A 630 -2.80 -10.52 -10.34
C ASP A 630 -3.37 -9.14 -10.72
N GLU A 631 -4.04 -9.07 -11.86
CA GLU A 631 -4.73 -7.88 -12.40
C GLU A 631 -3.89 -6.59 -12.43
N VAL A 632 -2.66 -6.68 -12.99
CA VAL A 632 -1.77 -5.51 -13.05
C VAL A 632 -2.20 -4.45 -14.09
N GLY A 633 -3.18 -4.74 -14.92
CA GLY A 633 -3.66 -3.84 -15.98
C GLY A 633 -4.07 -2.45 -15.49
N ASN A 634 -4.53 -2.33 -14.24
CA ASN A 634 -4.97 -1.07 -13.64
C ASN A 634 -3.89 -0.38 -12.79
N LYS A 635 -2.66 -0.90 -12.75
CA LYS A 635 -1.58 -0.34 -11.93
C LYS A 635 -0.88 0.82 -12.63
N ASN A 636 -0.26 1.70 -11.83
CA ASN A 636 0.55 2.79 -12.35
C ASN A 636 1.71 2.26 -13.21
N PRO A 637 1.90 2.73 -14.46
CA PRO A 637 2.95 2.27 -15.35
C PRO A 637 4.37 2.47 -14.80
N TYR A 638 4.62 3.53 -14.01
CA TYR A 638 5.91 3.74 -13.34
C TYR A 638 6.21 2.65 -12.31
N LEU A 639 5.21 2.23 -11.55
CA LEU A 639 5.34 1.12 -10.59
C LEU A 639 5.70 -0.18 -11.32
N LEU A 640 5.06 -0.45 -12.45
CA LEU A 640 5.34 -1.66 -13.25
C LEU A 640 6.74 -1.61 -13.86
N SER A 641 7.17 -0.48 -14.44
CA SER A 641 8.53 -0.28 -14.96
C SER A 641 9.58 -0.53 -13.88
N ASP A 642 9.44 0.14 -12.73
CA ASP A 642 10.36 -0.01 -11.59
C ASP A 642 10.41 -1.46 -11.07
N PHE A 643 9.27 -2.14 -11.03
CA PHE A 643 9.17 -3.52 -10.57
C PHE A 643 9.86 -4.49 -11.56
N ILE A 644 9.59 -4.38 -12.86
CA ILE A 644 10.23 -5.21 -13.90
C ILE A 644 11.76 -5.05 -13.86
N LEU A 645 12.24 -3.82 -13.70
CA LEU A 645 13.67 -3.54 -13.57
C LEU A 645 14.24 -4.15 -12.28
N ALA A 646 13.55 -4.03 -11.15
CA ALA A 646 13.97 -4.60 -9.87
C ALA A 646 14.09 -6.13 -9.95
N VAL A 647 13.09 -6.81 -10.53
CA VAL A 647 13.11 -8.28 -10.73
C VAL A 647 14.31 -8.68 -11.59
N SER A 648 14.54 -8.02 -12.73
CA SER A 648 15.63 -8.36 -13.65
C SER A 648 17.03 -8.07 -13.09
N GLN A 649 17.16 -7.17 -12.10
CA GLN A 649 18.40 -6.81 -11.45
C GLN A 649 18.62 -7.56 -10.12
N GLY A 650 17.60 -8.23 -9.62
CA GLY A 650 17.62 -8.92 -8.32
C GLY A 650 17.70 -7.98 -7.12
N LYS A 651 17.47 -6.68 -7.31
CA LYS A 651 17.69 -5.65 -6.27
C LYS A 651 16.52 -4.69 -6.20
N ALA A 652 16.09 -4.36 -4.97
CA ALA A 652 15.15 -3.28 -4.73
C ALA A 652 15.82 -1.90 -4.83
N LYS A 653 15.03 -0.84 -4.94
CA LYS A 653 15.52 0.54 -4.84
C LYS A 653 16.13 0.77 -3.45
N LEU A 654 17.31 1.36 -3.40
CA LEU A 654 17.97 1.75 -2.15
C LEU A 654 17.07 2.71 -1.35
N LYS A 655 16.98 2.46 -0.05
CA LYS A 655 16.16 3.24 0.88
C LYS A 655 17.01 3.77 2.02
N GLN A 656 16.73 5.00 2.44
CA GLN A 656 17.36 5.57 3.63
C GLN A 656 16.64 5.11 4.90
N GLN A 657 17.39 4.96 5.99
CA GLN A 657 16.83 4.75 7.32
C GLN A 657 16.31 6.08 7.87
N ALA A 658 15.05 6.11 8.28
CA ALA A 658 14.43 7.33 8.80
C ALA A 658 15.09 7.86 10.10
N SER A 659 15.77 6.99 10.86
CA SER A 659 16.42 7.34 12.14
C SER A 659 17.81 7.94 11.98
N THR A 660 18.56 7.58 10.93
CA THR A 660 19.97 7.91 10.78
C THR A 660 20.32 8.67 9.51
N ASN A 661 19.35 8.81 8.58
CA ASN A 661 19.59 9.26 7.19
C ASN A 661 20.71 8.48 6.44
N ALA A 662 21.14 7.36 6.98
CA ALA A 662 22.06 6.44 6.31
C ALA A 662 21.29 5.54 5.32
N GLU A 663 21.97 4.99 4.33
CA GLU A 663 21.41 3.90 3.54
C GLU A 663 21.10 2.71 4.45
N ARG A 664 20.02 1.98 4.17
CA ARG A 664 19.76 0.72 4.85
C ARG A 664 20.91 -0.23 4.58
N GLU A 665 21.28 -1.01 5.61
CA GLU A 665 22.22 -2.09 5.42
C GLU A 665 21.76 -3.00 4.27
N TYR A 666 22.72 -3.57 3.55
CA TYR A 666 22.54 -4.36 2.35
C TYR A 666 21.42 -5.40 2.52
N GLU A 667 20.37 -5.28 1.71
CA GLU A 667 19.36 -6.31 1.57
C GLU A 667 19.90 -7.34 0.55
N ALA A 668 19.92 -8.62 0.92
CA ALA A 668 20.36 -9.68 0.01
C ALA A 668 19.54 -9.70 -1.29
N PRO A 669 20.15 -9.97 -2.46
CA PRO A 669 19.44 -9.95 -3.73
C PRO A 669 18.37 -11.04 -3.79
N ALA A 670 17.37 -10.87 -4.66
CA ALA A 670 16.38 -11.89 -4.97
C ALA A 670 16.59 -12.44 -6.39
N SER A 671 16.32 -13.73 -6.58
CA SER A 671 16.48 -14.44 -7.85
C SER A 671 15.24 -15.28 -8.11
N LEU A 672 14.26 -14.74 -8.86
CA LEU A 672 12.94 -15.37 -9.01
C LEU A 672 12.25 -15.08 -10.34
N ILE A 673 11.17 -15.79 -10.62
CA ILE A 673 10.23 -15.50 -11.70
C ILE A 673 9.03 -14.74 -11.13
N ALA A 674 8.77 -13.53 -11.66
CA ALA A 674 7.56 -12.78 -11.37
C ALA A 674 6.49 -13.11 -12.44
N ILE A 675 5.33 -13.58 -11.98
CA ILE A 675 4.22 -14.00 -12.84
C ILE A 675 3.08 -13.00 -12.68
N MET A 676 2.77 -12.26 -13.74
CA MET A 676 1.73 -11.23 -13.75
C MET A 676 0.54 -11.65 -14.63
N THR A 677 -0.65 -11.15 -14.31
CA THR A 677 -1.82 -11.28 -15.19
C THR A 677 -2.37 -9.91 -15.55
N SER A 678 -2.86 -9.75 -16.77
CA SER A 678 -3.46 -8.50 -17.25
C SER A 678 -4.53 -8.77 -18.31
N ASN A 679 -5.53 -7.89 -18.40
CA ASN A 679 -6.48 -7.89 -19.51
C ASN A 679 -5.96 -7.08 -20.71
N HIS A 680 -4.95 -6.24 -20.49
CA HIS A 680 -4.35 -5.37 -21.50
C HIS A 680 -2.83 -5.58 -21.54
N SER A 681 -2.21 -5.25 -22.68
CA SER A 681 -0.76 -5.30 -22.80
C SER A 681 -0.09 -4.36 -21.80
N ILE A 682 0.81 -4.90 -20.99
CA ILE A 682 1.67 -4.11 -20.09
C ILE A 682 2.67 -3.32 -20.93
N TYR A 683 3.15 -3.88 -22.01
CA TYR A 683 4.08 -3.22 -22.91
C TYR A 683 3.48 -1.93 -23.51
N ASP A 684 2.23 -1.99 -24.01
CA ASP A 684 1.53 -0.80 -24.50
C ASP A 684 1.31 0.23 -23.40
N LYS A 685 1.04 -0.23 -22.19
CA LYS A 685 0.93 0.65 -21.02
C LYS A 685 2.25 1.34 -20.68
N LEU A 686 3.39 0.66 -20.80
CA LEU A 686 4.71 1.26 -20.57
C LEU A 686 5.05 2.30 -21.64
N LYS A 687 4.57 2.14 -22.89
CA LYS A 687 4.72 3.16 -23.94
C LYS A 687 4.07 4.50 -23.60
N THR A 688 3.06 4.52 -22.74
CA THR A 688 2.41 5.78 -22.33
C THR A 688 3.32 6.70 -21.50
N ILE A 689 4.37 6.15 -20.86
CA ILE A 689 5.29 6.91 -20.01
C ILE A 689 6.69 7.07 -20.60
N ARG A 690 7.03 6.26 -21.60
CA ARG A 690 8.32 6.31 -22.30
C ARG A 690 8.11 5.98 -23.76
N SER A 691 8.63 6.81 -24.64
CA SER A 691 8.56 6.61 -26.09
C SER A 691 9.20 5.31 -26.56
N ASN A 692 10.18 4.80 -25.83
CA ASN A 692 10.89 3.58 -26.16
C ASN A 692 11.23 2.78 -24.90
N PRO A 693 10.32 1.88 -24.43
CA PRO A 693 10.53 1.05 -23.27
C PRO A 693 11.36 -0.22 -23.57
N ASN A 694 12.36 -0.15 -24.49
CA ASN A 694 13.15 -1.31 -24.93
C ASN A 694 13.85 -2.00 -23.77
N GLY A 695 14.27 -1.25 -22.74
CA GLY A 695 14.88 -1.82 -21.55
C GLY A 695 13.94 -2.74 -20.77
N GLU A 696 12.71 -2.32 -20.56
CA GLU A 696 11.67 -3.08 -19.89
C GLU A 696 11.13 -4.21 -20.79
N ALA A 697 10.98 -3.95 -22.09
CA ALA A 697 10.50 -4.94 -23.05
C ALA A 697 11.41 -6.17 -23.19
N ALA A 698 12.72 -5.97 -23.10
CA ALA A 698 13.67 -7.08 -23.11
C ALA A 698 13.61 -7.94 -21.82
N ARG A 699 13.01 -7.44 -20.73
CA ARG A 699 12.93 -8.08 -19.41
C ARG A 699 11.54 -8.59 -19.05
N LEU A 700 10.51 -8.16 -19.80
CA LEU A 700 9.14 -8.59 -19.66
C LEU A 700 8.75 -9.46 -20.83
N ILE A 701 8.33 -10.69 -20.59
CA ILE A 701 7.84 -11.58 -21.63
C ILE A 701 6.31 -11.65 -21.51
N GLU A 702 5.62 -11.06 -22.48
CA GLU A 702 4.18 -10.96 -22.46
C GLU A 702 3.54 -12.00 -23.37
N PHE A 703 2.95 -13.02 -22.74
CA PHE A 703 2.29 -14.11 -23.47
C PHE A 703 0.80 -13.82 -23.67
N PRO A 704 0.30 -13.84 -24.91
CA PRO A 704 -1.12 -13.76 -25.18
C PRO A 704 -1.82 -15.08 -24.81
N VAL A 705 -2.75 -15.04 -23.86
CA VAL A 705 -3.52 -16.20 -23.44
C VAL A 705 -4.92 -16.13 -24.02
N ARG A 706 -5.21 -17.06 -24.90
CA ARG A 706 -6.54 -17.24 -25.49
C ARG A 706 -7.36 -18.18 -24.61
N LYS A 707 -8.69 -18.05 -24.66
CA LYS A 707 -9.58 -18.95 -23.93
C LYS A 707 -9.41 -20.39 -24.47
N PRO A 708 -9.00 -21.34 -23.62
CA PRO A 708 -8.79 -22.71 -24.04
C PRO A 708 -10.08 -23.38 -24.56
N LYS A 709 -9.99 -24.18 -25.62
CA LYS A 709 -11.15 -24.92 -26.14
C LYS A 709 -11.81 -25.80 -25.08
N ALA A 710 -11.01 -26.47 -24.24
CA ALA A 710 -11.50 -27.26 -23.10
C ALA A 710 -12.40 -26.48 -22.17
N PHE A 711 -12.09 -25.19 -21.91
CA PHE A 711 -12.89 -24.30 -21.05
C PHE A 711 -14.08 -23.65 -21.78
N ILE A 712 -14.10 -23.72 -23.12
CA ILE A 712 -15.24 -23.32 -23.91
C ILE A 712 -16.27 -24.46 -23.93
N GLU A 713 -15.81 -25.71 -24.10
CA GLU A 713 -16.61 -26.92 -24.14
C GLU A 713 -17.19 -27.29 -22.78
N ASP A 714 -16.35 -27.13 -21.73
CA ASP A 714 -16.78 -27.30 -20.33
C ASP A 714 -16.34 -26.11 -19.46
N ALA A 715 -17.24 -25.16 -19.27
CA ALA A 715 -17.01 -23.97 -18.44
C ALA A 715 -16.78 -24.29 -16.95
N ARG A 716 -17.12 -25.50 -16.47
CA ARG A 716 -16.92 -25.92 -15.09
C ARG A 716 -15.49 -26.44 -14.86
N LEU A 717 -14.86 -27.00 -15.88
CA LEU A 717 -13.52 -27.61 -15.76
C LEU A 717 -12.48 -26.61 -15.22
N GLY A 718 -12.47 -25.38 -15.74
CA GLY A 718 -11.56 -24.35 -15.27
C GLY A 718 -11.80 -24.01 -13.78
N LYS A 719 -13.07 -23.86 -13.40
CA LYS A 719 -13.45 -23.58 -12.01
C LYS A 719 -13.05 -24.72 -11.07
N GLU A 720 -13.32 -25.96 -11.44
CA GLU A 720 -12.95 -27.16 -10.66
C GLU A 720 -11.43 -27.22 -10.41
N ILE A 721 -10.62 -26.98 -11.45
CA ILE A 721 -9.15 -26.97 -11.30
C ILE A 721 -8.72 -25.87 -10.31
N PHE A 722 -9.33 -24.70 -10.35
CA PHE A 722 -8.97 -23.60 -9.42
C PHE A 722 -9.42 -23.84 -7.98
N ASP A 723 -10.61 -24.40 -7.80
CA ASP A 723 -11.13 -24.76 -6.48
C ASP A 723 -10.23 -25.84 -5.85
N GLU A 724 -9.71 -26.78 -6.63
CA GLU A 724 -8.76 -27.79 -6.19
C GLU A 724 -7.40 -27.18 -5.77
N PHE A 725 -6.85 -26.22 -6.54
CA PHE A 725 -5.62 -25.51 -6.14
C PHE A 725 -5.79 -24.64 -4.88
N ASN A 726 -6.97 -24.11 -4.61
CA ASN A 726 -7.26 -23.42 -3.37
C ASN A 726 -7.47 -24.35 -2.17
N SER A 727 -7.77 -25.63 -2.43
CA SER A 727 -8.02 -26.67 -1.40
C SER A 727 -6.76 -27.51 -1.12
N HIS A 728 -5.93 -27.72 -2.13
CA HIS A 728 -4.73 -28.56 -2.08
C HIS A 728 -3.52 -27.77 -2.56
N TYR A 729 -2.61 -27.41 -1.63
CA TYR A 729 -1.44 -26.59 -1.94
C TYR A 729 -0.26 -26.82 -0.99
N GLY A 730 0.93 -26.33 -1.36
CA GLY A 730 2.16 -26.30 -0.56
C GLY A 730 2.91 -27.64 -0.50
N TRP A 731 2.36 -28.72 -1.04
CA TRP A 731 2.96 -30.07 -1.00
C TRP A 731 4.01 -30.30 -2.07
N ALA A 732 3.79 -29.78 -3.26
CA ALA A 732 4.65 -30.03 -4.40
C ALA A 732 6.01 -29.33 -4.27
N GLY A 733 6.04 -28.15 -3.64
CA GLY A 733 7.27 -27.39 -3.43
C GLY A 733 8.30 -28.15 -2.58
N THR A 734 7.88 -28.71 -1.45
CA THR A 734 8.77 -29.52 -0.59
C THR A 734 9.31 -30.76 -1.30
N LYS A 735 8.45 -31.44 -2.09
CA LYS A 735 8.87 -32.58 -2.92
C LYS A 735 9.85 -32.17 -4.01
N PHE A 736 9.61 -31.03 -4.65
CA PHE A 736 10.47 -30.53 -5.72
C PHE A 736 11.86 -30.12 -5.20
N VAL A 737 11.93 -29.43 -4.05
CA VAL A 737 13.23 -29.08 -3.43
C VAL A 737 14.04 -30.34 -3.12
N LYS A 738 13.42 -31.39 -2.57
CA LYS A 738 14.09 -32.67 -2.37
C LYS A 738 14.58 -33.28 -3.68
N ALA A 739 13.74 -33.26 -4.71
CA ALA A 739 14.11 -33.72 -6.05
C ALA A 739 15.28 -32.93 -6.63
N VAL A 740 15.38 -31.64 -6.40
CA VAL A 740 16.53 -30.81 -6.82
C VAL A 740 17.81 -31.22 -6.07
N PHE A 741 17.73 -31.49 -4.75
CA PHE A 741 18.87 -32.02 -4.01
C PHE A 741 19.32 -33.41 -4.51
N ASP A 742 18.37 -34.26 -4.87
CA ASP A 742 18.63 -35.63 -5.37
C ASP A 742 19.10 -35.65 -6.84
N TYR A 743 18.80 -34.57 -7.62
CA TYR A 743 19.13 -34.48 -9.03
C TYR A 743 20.66 -34.47 -9.28
N GLY A 744 21.44 -33.87 -8.35
CA GLY A 744 22.87 -33.86 -8.46
C GLY A 744 23.54 -32.66 -7.78
N THR A 745 24.69 -32.27 -8.36
CA THR A 745 25.45 -31.11 -7.94
C THR A 745 24.94 -29.82 -8.58
N GLU A 746 25.41 -28.68 -8.15
CA GLU A 746 25.14 -27.40 -8.77
C GLU A 746 25.59 -27.38 -10.25
N GLU A 747 26.72 -28.02 -10.53
CA GLU A 747 27.27 -28.16 -11.88
C GLU A 747 26.36 -28.99 -12.78
N ASP A 748 25.74 -30.06 -12.27
CA ASP A 748 24.79 -30.88 -13.04
C ASP A 748 23.55 -30.08 -13.43
N ILE A 749 23.03 -29.23 -12.53
CA ILE A 749 21.93 -28.33 -12.81
C ILE A 749 22.34 -27.31 -13.89
N LYS A 750 23.51 -26.66 -13.74
CA LYS A 750 24.01 -25.70 -14.72
C LYS A 750 24.26 -26.32 -16.10
N LEU A 751 24.73 -27.56 -16.13
CA LEU A 751 24.91 -28.30 -17.38
C LEU A 751 23.56 -28.51 -18.08
N ASN A 752 22.52 -28.84 -17.32
CA ASN A 752 21.18 -29.03 -17.90
C ASN A 752 20.56 -27.70 -18.36
N LEU A 753 20.75 -26.62 -17.60
CA LEU A 753 20.36 -25.28 -18.03
C LEU A 753 21.02 -24.94 -19.38
N SER A 754 22.33 -25.13 -19.51
CA SER A 754 23.10 -24.84 -20.74
C SER A 754 22.65 -25.70 -21.93
N LYS A 755 22.18 -26.93 -21.70
CA LYS A 755 21.57 -27.78 -22.76
C LYS A 755 20.34 -27.10 -23.34
N TRP A 756 19.43 -26.59 -22.48
CA TRP A 756 18.23 -25.94 -22.93
C TRP A 756 18.49 -24.55 -23.51
N GLU A 757 19.47 -23.80 -23.00
CA GLU A 757 19.93 -22.53 -23.55
C GLU A 757 20.44 -22.71 -24.99
N ASN A 758 21.34 -23.66 -25.21
CA ASN A 758 21.88 -23.96 -26.53
C ASN A 758 20.78 -24.39 -27.52
N ARG A 759 19.81 -25.17 -27.06
CA ARG A 759 18.66 -25.58 -27.88
C ARG A 759 17.79 -24.39 -28.24
N PHE A 760 17.49 -23.52 -27.26
CA PHE A 760 16.72 -22.31 -27.50
C PHE A 760 17.39 -21.40 -28.51
N VAL A 761 18.68 -21.12 -28.36
CA VAL A 761 19.44 -20.31 -29.32
C VAL A 761 19.40 -20.88 -30.74
N LYS A 762 19.43 -22.21 -30.87
CA LYS A 762 19.31 -22.88 -32.18
C LYS A 762 17.93 -22.69 -32.81
N ASP A 763 16.85 -22.77 -32.00
CA ASP A 763 15.47 -22.79 -32.50
C ASP A 763 14.89 -21.36 -32.61
N PHE A 764 15.29 -20.42 -31.70
CA PHE A 764 14.81 -19.05 -31.65
C PHE A 764 15.69 -18.06 -32.44
N GLY A 765 17.01 -18.28 -32.46
CA GLY A 765 18.02 -17.37 -33.01
C GLY A 765 19.01 -16.83 -31.95
N ASN A 766 20.21 -16.52 -32.44
CA ASN A 766 21.31 -16.02 -31.58
C ASN A 766 21.29 -14.50 -31.51
N ASP A 767 20.56 -13.94 -30.52
CA ASP A 767 20.55 -12.50 -30.25
C ASP A 767 20.59 -12.25 -28.72
N THR A 768 21.64 -11.58 -28.27
CA THR A 768 21.87 -11.27 -26.84
C THR A 768 20.79 -10.39 -26.22
N ALA A 769 19.95 -9.73 -27.02
CA ALA A 769 18.81 -8.97 -26.52
C ALA A 769 17.77 -9.86 -25.81
N TYR A 770 17.70 -11.15 -26.20
CA TYR A 770 16.72 -12.10 -25.69
C TYR A 770 17.24 -13.05 -24.60
N ARG A 771 18.32 -12.69 -23.90
CA ARG A 771 18.90 -13.51 -22.82
C ARG A 771 17.91 -13.86 -21.70
N PHE A 772 16.90 -13.03 -21.44
CA PHE A 772 15.89 -13.30 -20.43
C PHE A 772 14.89 -14.37 -20.90
N TYR A 773 14.62 -14.43 -22.22
CA TYR A 773 13.80 -15.48 -22.84
C TYR A 773 14.52 -16.82 -22.77
N GLU A 774 15.80 -16.82 -23.12
CA GLU A 774 16.70 -17.98 -23.07
C GLU A 774 16.76 -18.57 -21.65
N ASN A 775 17.03 -17.76 -20.64
CA ASN A 775 17.11 -18.21 -19.24
C ASN A 775 15.75 -18.69 -18.71
N LEU A 776 14.65 -18.02 -19.04
CA LEU A 776 13.30 -18.47 -18.65
C LEU A 776 13.02 -19.88 -19.18
N VAL A 777 13.29 -20.12 -20.46
CA VAL A 777 13.07 -21.45 -21.06
C VAL A 777 14.00 -22.48 -20.42
N ALA A 778 15.25 -22.15 -20.19
CA ALA A 778 16.22 -23.06 -19.58
C ALA A 778 15.77 -23.50 -18.17
N VAL A 779 15.43 -22.56 -17.29
CA VAL A 779 15.03 -22.91 -15.92
C VAL A 779 13.69 -23.64 -15.88
N THR A 780 12.73 -23.28 -16.74
CA THR A 780 11.41 -23.92 -16.74
C THR A 780 11.44 -25.32 -17.34
N MET A 781 12.21 -25.55 -18.40
CA MET A 781 12.34 -26.89 -18.99
C MET A 781 13.17 -27.81 -18.09
N THR A 782 14.26 -27.33 -17.50
CA THR A 782 15.02 -28.08 -16.48
C THR A 782 14.14 -28.46 -15.28
N ALA A 783 13.32 -27.53 -14.79
CA ALA A 783 12.36 -27.84 -13.72
C ALA A 783 11.35 -28.90 -14.16
N GLY A 784 10.86 -28.83 -15.40
CA GLY A 784 9.98 -29.83 -15.99
C GLY A 784 10.61 -31.24 -16.01
N GLU A 785 11.87 -31.35 -16.43
CA GLU A 785 12.61 -32.64 -16.41
C GLU A 785 12.75 -33.19 -14.98
N ILE A 786 13.06 -32.35 -14.00
CA ILE A 786 13.17 -32.77 -12.59
C ILE A 786 11.80 -33.20 -12.04
N VAL A 787 10.74 -32.44 -12.35
CA VAL A 787 9.35 -32.75 -11.91
C VAL A 787 8.88 -34.08 -12.46
N ASP A 788 9.15 -34.36 -13.75
CA ASP A 788 8.77 -35.61 -14.42
C ASP A 788 9.59 -36.78 -13.87
N ALA A 789 10.93 -36.63 -13.79
CA ALA A 789 11.83 -37.66 -13.26
C ALA A 789 11.53 -38.02 -11.79
N ALA A 790 11.12 -37.05 -10.98
CA ALA A 790 10.73 -37.30 -9.58
C ALA A 790 9.31 -37.84 -9.41
N GLY A 791 8.54 -38.03 -10.50
CA GLY A 791 7.15 -38.49 -10.46
C GLY A 791 6.18 -37.52 -9.78
N ILE A 792 6.53 -36.24 -9.69
CA ILE A 792 5.64 -35.19 -9.16
C ILE A 792 4.48 -34.96 -10.15
N LEU A 793 4.79 -34.82 -11.44
CA LEU A 793 3.83 -34.79 -12.53
C LEU A 793 4.41 -35.54 -13.73
N SER A 794 3.56 -36.15 -14.54
CA SER A 794 3.97 -36.67 -15.83
C SER A 794 3.73 -35.62 -16.92
N ILE A 795 4.80 -35.14 -17.56
CA ILE A 795 4.74 -33.92 -18.40
C ILE A 795 5.33 -34.22 -19.79
N ASP A 796 4.61 -33.85 -20.85
CA ASP A 796 5.17 -33.80 -22.21
C ASP A 796 5.96 -32.48 -22.41
N ILE A 797 7.21 -32.47 -21.92
CA ILE A 797 8.10 -31.31 -21.93
C ILE A 797 8.37 -30.83 -23.36
N GLU A 798 8.51 -31.77 -24.32
CA GLU A 798 8.78 -31.43 -25.70
C GLU A 798 7.63 -30.66 -26.35
N ARG A 799 6.39 -31.02 -26.05
CA ARG A 799 5.21 -30.31 -26.52
C ARG A 799 5.17 -28.89 -25.96
N ILE A 800 5.40 -28.74 -24.63
CA ILE A 800 5.40 -27.43 -23.97
C ILE A 800 6.51 -26.55 -24.54
N TYR A 801 7.71 -27.09 -24.67
CA TYR A 801 8.86 -26.38 -25.26
C TYR A 801 8.54 -25.82 -26.65
N LYS A 802 8.06 -26.70 -27.58
CA LYS A 802 7.71 -26.29 -28.95
C LYS A 802 6.65 -25.22 -28.99
N PHE A 803 5.63 -25.33 -28.14
CA PHE A 803 4.58 -24.34 -28.02
C PHE A 803 5.11 -22.99 -27.58
N VAL A 804 5.87 -22.96 -26.48
CA VAL A 804 6.38 -21.72 -25.88
C VAL A 804 7.38 -21.01 -26.78
N VAL A 805 8.31 -21.74 -27.38
CA VAL A 805 9.27 -21.16 -28.34
C VAL A 805 8.53 -20.60 -29.56
N GLY A 806 7.49 -21.29 -30.05
CA GLY A 806 6.63 -20.79 -31.14
C GLY A 806 5.94 -19.47 -30.79
N GLU A 807 5.36 -19.35 -29.59
CA GLU A 807 4.77 -18.09 -29.10
C GLU A 807 5.84 -17.00 -28.95
N MET A 808 7.01 -17.32 -28.40
CA MET A 808 8.12 -16.35 -28.27
C MET A 808 8.62 -15.84 -29.62
N ILE A 809 8.67 -16.67 -30.66
CA ILE A 809 9.03 -16.26 -32.02
C ILE A 809 7.97 -15.26 -32.53
N GLN A 810 6.69 -15.55 -32.35
CA GLN A 810 5.62 -14.62 -32.75
C GLN A 810 5.73 -13.29 -32.05
N ILE A 811 5.93 -13.32 -30.71
CA ILE A 811 6.14 -12.09 -29.90
C ILE A 811 7.32 -11.29 -30.44
N ARG A 812 8.45 -11.93 -30.70
CA ARG A 812 9.64 -11.28 -31.29
C ARG A 812 9.30 -10.60 -32.62
N ASP A 813 8.67 -11.32 -33.50
CA ASP A 813 8.37 -10.84 -34.84
C ASP A 813 7.34 -9.70 -34.82
N ASP A 814 6.39 -9.72 -33.89
CA ASP A 814 5.43 -8.64 -33.69
C ASP A 814 6.09 -7.40 -33.04
N VAL A 815 6.98 -7.59 -32.06
CA VAL A 815 7.75 -6.48 -31.47
C VAL A 815 8.66 -5.83 -32.50
N VAL A 816 9.30 -6.59 -33.36
CA VAL A 816 10.11 -6.08 -34.47
C VAL A 816 9.25 -5.29 -35.47
N LYS A 817 8.05 -5.73 -35.79
CA LYS A 817 7.11 -5.00 -36.67
C LYS A 817 6.62 -3.70 -36.03
N VAL A 818 6.34 -3.70 -34.73
CA VAL A 818 5.82 -2.52 -34.01
C VAL A 818 6.93 -1.52 -33.68
N ASN A 819 8.17 -1.97 -33.47
CA ASN A 819 9.32 -1.08 -33.22
C ASN A 819 9.93 -0.51 -34.50
N ASN A 820 9.60 -1.01 -35.66
CA ASN A 820 9.89 -0.37 -36.94
C ASN A 820 8.93 0.83 -37.09
N VAL A 821 9.21 1.92 -36.37
CA VAL A 821 8.73 3.23 -36.77
C VAL A 821 9.20 3.41 -38.22
N ASP A 822 8.29 3.41 -39.17
CA ASP A 822 8.61 3.73 -40.53
C ASP A 822 8.93 5.23 -40.60
N TYR A 823 10.23 5.52 -40.41
CA TYR A 823 10.73 6.89 -40.35
C TYR A 823 10.54 7.62 -41.68
N GLU A 824 10.44 6.87 -42.81
CA GLU A 824 10.06 7.42 -44.11
C GLU A 824 8.59 7.86 -44.11
N SER A 825 7.68 7.05 -43.56
CA SER A 825 6.29 7.46 -43.38
C SER A 825 6.13 8.65 -42.43
N VAL A 826 6.93 8.76 -41.38
CA VAL A 826 6.95 9.93 -40.48
C VAL A 826 7.32 11.20 -41.27
N LEU A 827 8.35 11.13 -42.10
CA LEU A 827 8.74 12.25 -42.98
C LEU A 827 7.65 12.58 -43.99
N SER A 828 7.09 11.57 -44.65
CA SER A 828 6.01 11.71 -45.62
C SER A 828 4.77 12.36 -45.03
N ASN A 829 4.35 11.92 -43.85
CA ASN A 829 3.19 12.49 -43.15
C ASN A 829 3.40 13.96 -42.81
N TYR A 830 4.62 14.34 -42.37
CA TYR A 830 4.97 15.73 -42.11
C TYR A 830 4.90 16.57 -43.40
N LEU A 831 5.45 16.09 -44.48
CA LEU A 831 5.47 16.78 -45.77
C LEU A 831 4.04 16.94 -46.31
N ASN A 832 3.23 15.89 -46.24
CA ASN A 832 1.82 15.94 -46.67
C ASN A 832 0.99 16.90 -45.83
N ALA A 833 1.19 16.93 -44.49
CA ALA A 833 0.50 17.87 -43.60
C ALA A 833 0.92 19.34 -43.79
N ASN A 834 2.09 19.58 -44.38
CA ASN A 834 2.65 20.90 -44.58
C ASN A 834 2.85 21.26 -46.06
N TYR A 835 2.09 20.63 -46.97
CA TYR A 835 2.22 20.84 -48.41
C TYR A 835 2.02 22.31 -48.82
N ASP A 836 1.15 23.05 -48.11
CA ASP A 836 0.84 24.43 -48.30
C ASP A 836 1.92 25.42 -47.76
N LYS A 837 3.02 24.88 -47.19
CA LYS A 837 4.15 25.63 -46.61
C LYS A 837 5.46 25.40 -47.37
N ILE A 838 5.38 24.82 -48.56
CA ILE A 838 6.51 24.42 -49.40
C ILE A 838 6.83 25.52 -50.42
N LEU A 839 8.08 25.97 -50.44
CA LEU A 839 8.69 26.74 -51.52
C LEU A 839 9.56 25.82 -52.36
N ALA A 840 9.24 25.69 -53.66
CA ALA A 840 10.01 24.80 -54.56
C ALA A 840 10.58 25.56 -55.77
N PHE A 841 11.83 25.15 -56.14
CA PHE A 841 12.58 25.70 -57.30
C PHE A 841 12.93 24.57 -58.26
N GLU A 842 12.85 24.89 -59.58
CA GLU A 842 13.27 24.01 -60.68
C GLU A 842 13.69 24.89 -61.86
N ASP A 843 14.80 24.61 -62.51
CA ASP A 843 15.39 25.39 -63.62
C ASP A 843 15.54 26.89 -63.30
N GLY A 844 15.88 27.19 -62.04
CA GLY A 844 16.02 28.54 -61.54
C GLY A 844 14.71 29.32 -61.32
N LYS A 845 13.53 28.67 -61.56
CA LYS A 845 12.20 29.25 -61.43
C LYS A 845 11.48 28.69 -60.19
N ILE A 846 10.56 29.46 -59.65
CA ILE A 846 9.68 29.03 -58.57
C ILE A 846 8.55 28.18 -59.22
N ILE A 847 8.45 26.92 -58.81
CA ILE A 847 7.39 25.99 -59.26
C ILE A 847 6.27 25.87 -58.20
N SER A 848 6.54 26.19 -56.94
CA SER A 848 5.54 26.21 -55.84
C SER A 848 5.83 27.35 -54.85
N GLU A 849 4.80 28.13 -54.53
CA GLU A 849 4.89 29.17 -53.49
C GLU A 849 4.11 28.76 -52.25
N PRO A 850 4.63 29.01 -51.04
CA PRO A 850 3.92 28.69 -49.84
C PRO A 850 2.71 29.61 -49.64
N MET A 851 1.54 28.98 -49.31
CA MET A 851 0.28 29.70 -49.02
C MET A 851 0.26 30.18 -47.57
N ARG A 852 1.08 29.56 -46.70
CA ARG A 852 1.23 29.91 -45.29
C ARG A 852 2.71 30.12 -44.93
N GLN A 853 3.01 30.19 -43.66
CA GLN A 853 4.38 30.37 -43.18
C GLN A 853 5.33 29.33 -43.78
N LEU A 854 6.39 29.77 -44.46
CA LEU A 854 7.40 28.91 -45.09
C LEU A 854 8.13 28.06 -44.03
N THR A 855 8.01 26.76 -44.17
CA THR A 855 8.70 25.79 -43.27
C THR A 855 9.55 24.76 -44.03
N ILE A 856 9.25 24.57 -45.32
CA ILE A 856 9.94 23.59 -46.18
C ILE A 856 10.39 24.31 -47.47
N ARG A 857 11.65 24.12 -47.84
CA ARG A 857 12.22 24.54 -49.12
C ARG A 857 12.72 23.36 -49.90
N VAL A 858 12.32 23.21 -51.16
CA VAL A 858 12.80 22.23 -52.10
C VAL A 858 13.57 22.94 -53.20
N ASP A 859 14.77 22.52 -53.50
CA ASP A 859 15.66 23.07 -54.52
C ASP A 859 16.06 21.91 -55.43
N ASN A 860 15.28 21.66 -56.49
CA ASN A 860 15.50 20.52 -57.41
C ASN A 860 16.81 20.70 -58.16
N ASP A 861 17.23 21.91 -58.48
CA ASP A 861 18.48 22.19 -59.17
C ASP A 861 19.70 21.81 -58.35
N LYS A 862 19.60 21.86 -57.00
CA LYS A 862 20.66 21.48 -56.09
C LYS A 862 20.51 20.07 -55.51
N ASP A 863 19.43 19.42 -55.83
CA ASP A 863 19.08 18.10 -55.31
C ASP A 863 18.94 18.05 -53.76
N TYR A 864 18.37 19.12 -53.16
CA TYR A 864 18.18 19.22 -51.71
C TYR A 864 16.80 19.74 -51.27
N MET A 865 16.29 19.13 -50.24
CA MET A 865 15.18 19.62 -49.43
C MET A 865 15.69 20.15 -48.09
N TYR A 866 15.13 21.27 -47.65
CA TYR A 866 15.42 21.90 -46.37
C TYR A 866 14.15 22.05 -45.57
N ILE A 867 14.11 21.50 -44.34
CA ILE A 867 12.98 21.59 -43.41
C ILE A 867 13.41 22.43 -42.21
N SER A 868 12.59 23.39 -41.79
CA SER A 868 12.86 24.19 -40.59
C SER A 868 13.08 23.26 -39.37
N LYS A 869 14.27 23.33 -38.77
CA LYS A 869 14.63 22.46 -37.65
C LYS A 869 13.67 22.62 -36.50
N ARG A 870 13.31 23.85 -36.12
CA ARG A 870 12.40 24.14 -35.01
C ARG A 870 11.02 23.47 -35.19
N GLU A 871 10.44 23.64 -36.37
CA GLU A 871 9.09 23.15 -36.65
C GLU A 871 9.07 21.61 -36.74
N PHE A 872 10.12 21.02 -37.29
CA PHE A 872 10.19 19.58 -37.41
C PHE A 872 10.56 18.91 -36.07
N ASP A 873 11.41 19.53 -35.25
CA ASP A 873 11.70 19.05 -33.90
C ASP A 873 10.44 19.04 -33.00
N ASN A 874 9.57 20.05 -33.14
CA ASN A 874 8.29 20.10 -32.46
C ASN A 874 7.38 18.93 -32.87
N TYR A 875 7.30 18.63 -34.16
CA TYR A 875 6.54 17.53 -34.70
C TYR A 875 7.09 16.16 -34.23
N LEU A 876 8.42 15.99 -34.23
CA LEU A 876 9.05 14.78 -33.71
C LEU A 876 8.82 14.60 -32.20
N ALA A 877 8.75 15.72 -31.46
CA ALA A 877 8.47 15.69 -30.02
C ALA A 877 7.03 15.24 -29.72
N GLU A 878 6.06 15.54 -30.60
CA GLU A 878 4.69 15.00 -30.49
C GLU A 878 4.62 13.49 -30.72
N LEU A 879 5.53 12.95 -31.54
CA LEU A 879 5.68 11.53 -31.86
C LEU A 879 6.68 10.79 -30.96
N PRO A 880 7.06 11.34 -29.83
CA PRO A 880 8.21 11.15 -28.96
C PRO A 880 9.47 10.54 -29.63
N ILE A 881 9.85 11.08 -30.78
CA ILE A 881 11.03 10.68 -31.56
C ILE A 881 12.15 11.72 -31.35
N SER A 882 13.35 11.27 -30.96
CA SER A 882 14.49 12.18 -30.85
C SER A 882 15.06 12.53 -32.24
N THR A 883 15.50 13.78 -32.40
CA THR A 883 16.19 14.22 -33.63
C THR A 883 17.36 13.32 -34.04
N LYS A 884 18.15 12.86 -33.07
CA LYS A 884 19.30 11.97 -33.32
C LYS A 884 18.86 10.61 -33.83
N GLU A 885 17.84 10.05 -33.22
CA GLU A 885 17.27 8.77 -33.62
C GLU A 885 16.68 8.84 -35.04
N PHE A 886 15.86 9.87 -35.30
CA PHE A 886 15.27 10.08 -36.61
C PHE A 886 16.33 10.16 -37.75
N VAL A 887 17.37 10.97 -37.54
CA VAL A 887 18.46 11.12 -38.53
C VAL A 887 19.23 9.82 -38.70
N TYR A 888 19.54 9.13 -37.62
CA TYR A 888 20.27 7.86 -37.66
C TYR A 888 19.51 6.76 -38.43
N GLN A 889 18.23 6.62 -38.16
CA GLN A 889 17.40 5.59 -38.78
C GLN A 889 17.19 5.86 -40.28
N LEU A 890 16.98 7.10 -40.69
CA LEU A 890 16.90 7.43 -42.13
C LEU A 890 18.26 7.22 -42.83
N GLN A 891 19.39 7.47 -42.18
CA GLN A 891 20.71 7.18 -42.73
C GLN A 891 20.94 5.68 -42.92
N LEU A 892 20.43 4.84 -42.01
CA LEU A 892 20.52 3.37 -42.14
C LEU A 892 19.79 2.82 -43.37
N VAL A 893 18.66 3.44 -43.76
CA VAL A 893 17.92 3.07 -44.98
C VAL A 893 18.43 3.79 -46.21
N GLY A 894 19.57 4.52 -46.14
CA GLY A 894 20.28 5.10 -47.29
C GLY A 894 19.91 6.56 -47.60
N VAL A 895 19.11 7.24 -46.80
CA VAL A 895 18.77 8.64 -47.01
C VAL A 895 19.93 9.56 -46.52
N ASP A 896 20.44 10.41 -47.40
CA ASP A 896 21.44 11.42 -47.02
C ASP A 896 20.73 12.59 -46.36
N ILE A 897 20.63 12.51 -45.02
CA ILE A 897 20.03 13.50 -44.15
C ILE A 897 21.05 14.03 -43.16
N LYS A 898 21.05 15.35 -42.95
CA LYS A 898 21.86 16.01 -41.92
C LYS A 898 20.99 17.00 -41.16
N ALA A 899 21.15 17.04 -39.84
CA ALA A 899 20.52 17.99 -38.96
C ALA A 899 21.49 18.47 -37.87
N GLY A 900 21.51 19.75 -37.60
CA GLY A 900 22.36 20.40 -36.59
C GLY A 900 22.11 21.89 -36.52
N ASN A 901 22.53 22.54 -35.45
CA ASN A 901 22.42 23.98 -35.32
C ASN A 901 23.43 24.73 -36.22
N ASP A 902 24.42 24.02 -36.72
CA ASP A 902 25.44 24.47 -37.67
C ASP A 902 24.97 24.34 -39.13
N ILE A 903 23.98 23.51 -39.43
CA ILE A 903 23.38 23.34 -40.75
C ILE A 903 22.30 24.39 -40.93
N LYS A 904 22.68 25.47 -41.64
CA LYS A 904 21.79 26.63 -41.82
C LYS A 904 21.50 26.88 -43.28
N GLN A 905 20.24 27.23 -43.57
CA GLN A 905 19.78 27.63 -44.91
C GLN A 905 18.95 28.90 -44.81
N ARG A 906 19.13 29.77 -45.78
CA ARG A 906 18.26 30.93 -46.03
C ARG A 906 16.99 30.42 -46.75
N MET A 907 15.93 30.20 -46.02
CA MET A 907 14.72 29.52 -46.52
C MET A 907 14.02 30.32 -47.65
N ASN A 908 14.00 31.66 -47.57
CA ASN A 908 13.33 32.55 -48.49
C ASN A 908 14.21 33.09 -49.64
N ALA A 909 15.44 32.59 -49.82
CA ALA A 909 16.36 33.05 -50.88
C ALA A 909 15.77 32.83 -52.25
N GLY A 910 15.76 33.89 -53.09
CA GLY A 910 15.19 33.84 -54.44
C GLY A 910 13.66 33.96 -54.49
N TRP A 911 12.96 34.21 -53.38
CA TRP A 911 11.54 34.48 -53.28
C TRP A 911 11.28 35.89 -52.68
N LYS A 912 10.80 36.01 -51.48
CA LYS A 912 10.57 37.30 -50.79
C LYS A 912 11.77 37.63 -49.89
N ASP A 913 12.71 38.43 -50.35
CA ASP A 913 13.99 38.73 -49.72
C ASP A 913 13.88 39.73 -48.55
N VAL A 914 12.91 39.48 -47.63
CA VAL A 914 12.69 40.37 -46.47
C VAL A 914 13.69 40.09 -45.36
N GLN A 915 14.17 38.85 -45.22
CA GLN A 915 15.07 38.42 -44.16
C GLN A 915 16.37 37.79 -44.73
N LYS A 916 17.51 38.35 -44.34
CA LYS A 916 18.83 37.85 -44.83
C LYS A 916 19.47 36.79 -43.93
N SER A 917 18.87 36.44 -42.80
CA SER A 917 19.40 35.43 -41.88
C SER A 917 19.08 33.99 -42.28
N ALA A 918 20.08 33.10 -42.13
CA ALA A 918 19.88 31.67 -42.33
C ALA A 918 19.37 31.01 -41.03
N THR A 919 18.41 30.11 -41.15
CA THR A 919 17.85 29.33 -40.03
C THR A 919 18.42 27.92 -40.00
N ALA A 920 18.46 27.29 -38.82
CA ALA A 920 18.84 25.87 -38.68
C ALA A 920 17.80 24.98 -39.36
N VAL A 921 18.27 23.98 -40.12
CA VAL A 921 17.43 23.11 -40.96
C VAL A 921 17.86 21.66 -40.92
N TYR A 922 16.94 20.75 -41.22
CA TYR A 922 17.25 19.44 -41.77
C TYR A 922 17.55 19.62 -43.25
N ARG A 923 18.68 19.10 -43.70
CA ARG A 923 19.04 19.06 -45.11
C ARG A 923 18.97 17.61 -45.59
N ILE A 924 18.12 17.32 -46.54
CA ILE A 924 17.87 16.01 -47.10
C ILE A 924 18.18 16.02 -48.59
N LYS A 925 18.94 15.04 -49.06
CA LYS A 925 19.23 14.92 -50.47
C LYS A 925 18.07 14.22 -51.20
N LEU A 926 17.45 14.89 -52.17
CA LEU A 926 16.25 14.41 -52.84
C LEU A 926 16.45 13.08 -53.60
N SER A 927 17.60 12.95 -54.31
CA SER A 927 17.92 11.74 -55.04
C SER A 927 18.09 10.46 -54.15
N THR A 928 18.18 10.64 -52.82
CA THR A 928 18.27 9.50 -51.88
C THR A 928 16.91 9.15 -51.24
N LEU A 929 15.88 9.97 -51.49
CA LEU A 929 14.50 9.61 -51.14
C LEU A 929 13.94 8.66 -52.17
N ALA A 930 13.17 7.65 -51.75
CA ALA A 930 12.52 6.72 -52.68
C ALA A 930 11.66 7.50 -53.71
N SER A 931 11.53 6.93 -54.93
CA SER A 931 10.90 7.56 -56.10
C SER A 931 9.45 8.04 -55.93
N SER A 932 8.88 7.98 -54.74
CA SER A 932 7.55 8.44 -54.38
C SER A 932 7.46 9.92 -53.97
N PHE A 933 8.59 10.63 -53.87
CA PHE A 933 8.65 12.07 -53.53
C PHE A 933 8.72 12.95 -54.77
N GLU A 934 7.56 13.23 -55.41
CA GLU A 934 7.44 14.29 -56.41
C GLU A 934 6.66 15.47 -55.82
N VAL A 935 7.29 16.64 -55.75
CA VAL A 935 6.54 17.89 -55.56
C VAL A 935 5.93 18.28 -56.91
N LYS A 936 4.63 18.00 -57.09
CA LYS A 936 3.92 18.45 -58.29
C LYS A 936 3.72 19.93 -58.23
N PRO A 937 3.97 20.69 -59.30
CA PRO A 937 3.70 22.12 -59.31
C PRO A 937 2.23 22.41 -59.06
N HIS A 938 1.93 23.21 -58.07
CA HIS A 938 0.62 23.83 -57.94
C HIS A 938 0.47 24.84 -59.09
N ALA A 939 -0.61 24.70 -59.88
CA ALA A 939 -0.95 25.65 -60.93
C ALA A 939 -1.06 27.03 -60.26
N VAL A 940 -0.13 27.92 -60.58
CA VAL A 940 -0.22 29.35 -60.24
C VAL A 940 -1.46 29.83 -60.97
N ALA A 941 -2.54 30.17 -60.25
CA ALA A 941 -3.65 30.89 -60.83
C ALA A 941 -3.12 32.23 -61.35
N GLN A 942 -3.22 32.43 -62.66
CA GLN A 942 -2.88 33.65 -63.38
C GLN A 942 -3.71 34.81 -62.87
#